data_1aa59e1a78b07059e10cb1d47461a44b
#
_entry.id   1aa59e1a78b07059e10cb1d47461a44b
#
_cell.length_a   1.000
_cell.length_b   1.000
_cell.length_c   1.000
_cell.angle_alpha   90.00
_cell.angle_beta   90.00
_cell.angle_gamma   90.00
#
_symmetry.space_group_name_H-M   'P 1'
#
loop_
_entity.id
_entity.type
_entity.pdbx_description
1 polymer ?
#
loop_
_entity_poly.entity_id
_entity_poly.type
_entity_poly.pdbx_seq_one_letter_code
_entity_poly.pdbx_strand_id
1 'polypeptide(L)'
;MNSDISTRIKKSLCSGTVLLATVLLFSSGSAVAQEEKRSTSAETLLDEITVSARRREERLLDQPMSIAAITGEQMQVQGIYSIDQASKFVPNVTLTSDDRANNTRVVIRGIGGGFPDPVFVFGSGMYVDGHYVPTSLGGYMSTVDIERIELLRGPQGTLFGKNVTGGLVNIISKKPQPEFDSSVLVRLAEDGQQDIRGMVNVPFSDTVFGRFSAASEQFDGYYYNQNLGVDSGGKDSKSFRAAIRYQPNANWTIDASGLVSRKRDDNLGGQCQNNLRDAPQWGGGDGNLERRLYVGAREDFFAICDADVAAGDFVHSSEKVTFSDVDEEIFQLGVQWDSDGPLGSLDNATIDFKASYRDMQYNYFADRDYSRWPIDAIGTGSTDGQNNETFGFELLFEADVNDRLRFTVGANYFDETAFNGSNTCYDLFVGNGASGQVTCQDTGLHFELVPDNPNSVFIDPTQAADLWPNAPRINGGGPGPFGGEVSVWNKSTGIFGHMTYDFNEDWTLDVGARWTEDDREFHNFEFASTGCDVGLDPQNMCAYTLETSLFQVNDSGFFNQEAATFSEVTPMLSLTRNLASGDMLQSGMFYFLYSEGFLTGGFNTEVNANIPEGGPNLSYGPENVKNYEVGFKGQFMDGRVQVMADVFFMDYTDQQKSFELQNNDGIYGTEDPVELVTNIASSSISGVELELRGSFWDGGFVSFDLGYIKNEYDDYSYEDPANPGTIIDRTQFLINDFTPDMSINLAVEHEFQLSGGASITPRLNMNWQDEYEWAAETGDWPKDAPKSGCHQDAYTTVDARVTYRPSKGDWQMAAFGGNITDERYIEFCEADRNVWLWLSLIHI
;
A
#
# COMPACT_ATOMS: atom_id res chain seq x y z
N MET A 1 15.32 24.82 -16.66
CA MET A 1 16.60 24.07 -16.87
C MET A 1 16.44 22.57 -16.60
N ASN A 2 15.35 22.14 -15.95
CA ASN A 2 15.07 20.73 -15.59
C ASN A 2 14.37 19.90 -16.69
N SER A 3 13.66 20.52 -17.62
CA SER A 3 12.92 19.77 -18.68
C SER A 3 13.79 19.13 -19.77
N ASP A 4 15.07 19.53 -19.88
CA ASP A 4 15.95 19.07 -20.96
C ASP A 4 16.70 17.75 -20.64
N ILE A 5 16.81 17.40 -19.34
CA ILE A 5 17.51 16.17 -18.91
C ILE A 5 16.58 14.95 -19.02
N SER A 6 15.32 15.10 -18.59
CA SER A 6 14.28 14.06 -18.69
C SER A 6 14.03 13.61 -20.15
N THR A 7 13.95 14.59 -21.06
CA THR A 7 13.68 14.31 -22.50
C THR A 7 14.85 13.65 -23.22
N ARG A 8 16.09 13.82 -22.74
CA ARG A 8 17.27 13.17 -23.34
C ARG A 8 17.45 11.73 -22.88
N ILE A 9 17.06 11.42 -21.65
CA ILE A 9 17.08 10.04 -21.12
C ILE A 9 15.98 9.20 -21.78
N LYS A 10 14.75 9.74 -21.94
CA LYS A 10 13.63 9.04 -22.61
C LYS A 10 13.92 8.63 -24.06
N LYS A 11 14.77 9.36 -24.80
CA LYS A 11 15.10 9.02 -26.20
C LYS A 11 16.17 7.93 -26.37
N SER A 12 16.96 7.63 -25.32
CA SER A 12 18.05 6.65 -25.41
C SER A 12 17.60 5.22 -25.07
N LEU A 13 16.50 5.02 -24.38
CA LEU A 13 16.02 3.73 -23.88
C LEU A 13 15.03 3.01 -24.81
N CYS A 14 14.41 3.70 -25.77
CA CYS A 14 13.47 3.07 -26.73
C CYS A 14 14.10 2.15 -27.79
N SER A 15 15.43 1.98 -27.81
CA SER A 15 16.13 1.10 -28.79
C SER A 15 16.56 -0.26 -28.22
N GLY A 16 16.12 -0.61 -27.01
CA GLY A 16 16.60 -1.80 -26.28
C GLY A 16 15.94 -3.14 -26.60
N THR A 17 15.02 -3.22 -27.55
CA THR A 17 14.21 -4.44 -27.78
C THR A 17 14.91 -5.54 -28.60
N VAL A 18 16.19 -5.45 -28.92
CA VAL A 18 16.87 -6.41 -29.81
C VAL A 18 18.00 -7.21 -29.14
N LEU A 19 18.32 -6.99 -27.86
CA LEU A 19 19.52 -7.63 -27.26
C LEU A 19 19.27 -8.92 -26.47
N LEU A 20 18.05 -9.38 -26.32
CA LEU A 20 17.74 -10.58 -25.50
C LEU A 20 17.90 -11.93 -26.23
N ALA A 21 18.14 -11.94 -27.56
CA ALA A 21 18.16 -13.17 -28.33
C ALA A 21 19.57 -13.79 -28.53
N THR A 22 20.65 -13.17 -28.01
CA THR A 22 22.03 -13.60 -28.35
C THR A 22 22.84 -14.17 -27.17
N VAL A 23 22.31 -14.29 -25.98
CA VAL A 23 23.05 -14.78 -24.78
C VAL A 23 22.97 -16.32 -24.61
N LEU A 24 22.19 -17.03 -25.43
CA LEU A 24 21.94 -18.47 -25.25
C LEU A 24 22.98 -19.42 -25.96
N LEU A 25 24.11 -18.92 -26.44
CA LEU A 25 25.05 -19.75 -27.22
C LEU A 25 26.52 -19.77 -26.73
N PHE A 26 26.80 -19.51 -25.46
CA PHE A 26 28.13 -19.74 -24.88
C PHE A 26 28.04 -20.49 -23.56
N SER A 27 27.91 -21.81 -23.60
CA SER A 27 28.19 -22.66 -22.45
C SER A 27 28.74 -24.02 -22.88
N SER A 28 30.03 -24.08 -23.03
CA SER A 28 30.82 -25.31 -22.89
C SER A 28 32.14 -24.96 -22.21
N GLY A 29 32.04 -24.48 -20.97
CA GLY A 29 33.13 -24.40 -19.98
C GLY A 29 32.73 -25.27 -18.79
N SER A 30 33.55 -26.31 -18.53
CA SER A 30 33.38 -27.18 -17.36
C SER A 30 33.54 -26.35 -16.07
N ALA A 31 32.44 -25.94 -15.50
CA ALA A 31 32.41 -25.42 -14.13
C ALA A 31 32.70 -26.62 -13.21
N VAL A 32 33.76 -26.55 -12.46
CA VAL A 32 33.98 -27.41 -11.29
C VAL A 32 33.02 -26.89 -10.22
N ALA A 33 31.87 -27.53 -10.10
CA ALA A 33 30.94 -27.26 -9.03
C ALA A 33 31.64 -27.60 -7.71
N GLN A 34 31.82 -26.60 -6.85
CA GLN A 34 32.07 -26.82 -5.43
C GLN A 34 30.79 -27.44 -4.89
N GLU A 35 30.89 -28.53 -4.17
CA GLU A 35 29.80 -29.18 -3.44
C GLU A 35 29.37 -28.22 -2.32
N GLU A 36 28.47 -27.30 -2.60
CA GLU A 36 27.77 -26.53 -1.57
C GLU A 36 26.95 -27.52 -0.73
N LYS A 37 27.08 -27.42 0.58
CA LYS A 37 26.31 -28.20 1.54
C LYS A 37 24.84 -27.89 1.31
N ARG A 38 24.09 -28.86 0.75
CA ARG A 38 22.62 -28.72 0.61
C ARG A 38 22.04 -28.50 2.00
N SER A 39 21.53 -27.31 2.27
CA SER A 39 20.71 -27.07 3.45
C SER A 39 19.38 -27.79 3.27
N THR A 40 18.87 -28.40 4.32
CA THR A 40 17.49 -28.89 4.34
C THR A 40 16.55 -27.69 4.36
N SER A 41 15.29 -27.82 3.91
CA SER A 41 14.33 -26.72 3.99
C SER A 41 14.19 -26.17 5.42
N ALA A 42 14.28 -27.04 6.43
CA ALA A 42 14.25 -26.66 7.84
C ALA A 42 15.50 -25.89 8.28
N GLU A 43 16.68 -26.22 7.77
CA GLU A 43 17.92 -25.46 8.01
C GLU A 43 17.83 -24.05 7.41
N THR A 44 17.35 -23.91 6.17
CA THR A 44 17.19 -22.61 5.49
C THR A 44 16.22 -21.69 6.25
N LEU A 45 15.16 -22.25 6.87
CA LEU A 45 14.18 -21.47 7.61
C LEU A 45 14.66 -20.99 8.99
N LEU A 46 15.73 -21.58 9.51
CA LEU A 46 16.34 -21.20 10.79
C LEU A 46 17.70 -20.53 10.62
N ASP A 47 18.13 -20.27 9.39
CA ASP A 47 19.32 -19.49 9.12
C ASP A 47 19.25 -18.11 9.80
N GLU A 48 20.42 -17.60 10.16
CA GLU A 48 20.54 -16.30 10.79
C GLU A 48 20.05 -15.19 9.85
N ILE A 49 18.88 -14.62 10.15
CA ILE A 49 18.31 -13.53 9.37
C ILE A 49 18.92 -12.22 9.87
N THR A 50 19.52 -11.45 8.95
CA THR A 50 19.92 -10.07 9.18
C THR A 50 18.83 -9.11 8.71
N VAL A 51 18.68 -7.99 9.40
CA VAL A 51 17.71 -6.93 9.09
C VAL A 51 18.37 -5.56 9.14
N SER A 52 17.79 -4.58 8.52
CA SER A 52 18.29 -3.20 8.45
C SER A 52 17.46 -2.21 9.29
N ALA A 53 16.75 -2.70 10.29
CA ALA A 53 15.79 -1.95 11.09
C ALA A 53 16.37 -0.71 11.80
N ARG A 54 17.64 -0.76 12.24
CA ARG A 54 18.33 0.38 12.85
C ARG A 54 19.29 1.10 11.89
N ARG A 55 19.00 1.02 10.59
CA ARG A 55 19.86 1.56 9.51
C ARG A 55 21.23 0.85 9.41
N ARG A 56 21.41 -0.24 10.15
CA ARG A 56 22.56 -1.15 10.13
C ARG A 56 22.09 -2.57 9.85
N GLU A 57 22.93 -3.36 9.19
CA GLU A 57 22.69 -4.80 9.07
C GLU A 57 23.04 -5.50 10.39
N GLU A 58 22.04 -5.98 11.09
CA GLU A 58 22.16 -6.65 12.38
C GLU A 58 21.26 -7.88 12.41
N ARG A 59 21.57 -8.82 13.32
CA ARG A 59 20.75 -10.02 13.45
C ARG A 59 19.34 -9.67 13.94
N LEU A 60 18.31 -10.29 13.36
CA LEU A 60 16.92 -10.13 13.76
C LEU A 60 16.69 -10.31 15.27
N LEU A 61 17.36 -11.31 15.86
CA LEU A 61 17.21 -11.65 17.27
C LEU A 61 17.90 -10.66 18.22
N ASP A 62 18.81 -9.83 17.71
CA ASP A 62 19.54 -8.83 18.50
C ASP A 62 18.84 -7.43 18.43
N GLN A 63 17.73 -7.32 17.72
CA GLN A 63 16.96 -6.08 17.62
C GLN A 63 15.98 -5.93 18.78
N PRO A 64 16.07 -4.89 19.63
CA PRO A 64 15.16 -4.68 20.75
C PRO A 64 13.87 -3.96 20.31
N MET A 65 13.18 -4.53 19.34
CA MET A 65 11.90 -4.06 18.81
C MET A 65 11.14 -5.19 18.12
N SER A 66 9.84 -5.03 17.97
CA SER A 66 9.01 -5.99 17.22
C SER A 66 9.27 -5.86 15.73
N ILE A 67 9.84 -6.91 15.14
CA ILE A 67 10.17 -6.99 13.71
C ILE A 67 10.04 -8.42 13.22
N ALA A 68 9.36 -8.60 12.09
CA ALA A 68 9.35 -9.84 11.33
C ALA A 68 10.15 -9.67 10.03
N ALA A 69 10.80 -10.72 9.59
CA ALA A 69 11.49 -10.74 8.30
C ALA A 69 11.21 -12.06 7.58
N ILE A 70 10.86 -11.95 6.30
CA ILE A 70 10.58 -13.07 5.41
C ILE A 70 11.59 -13.03 4.27
N THR A 71 12.48 -14.01 4.20
CA THR A 71 13.49 -14.07 3.11
C THR A 71 12.87 -14.49 1.78
N GLY A 72 13.51 -14.16 0.67
CA GLY A 72 13.06 -14.60 -0.66
C GLY A 72 12.99 -16.13 -0.80
N GLU A 73 13.81 -16.87 -0.06
CA GLU A 73 13.73 -18.34 -0.01
C GLU A 73 12.52 -18.81 0.78
N GLN A 74 12.25 -18.19 1.93
CA GLN A 74 11.04 -18.45 2.71
C GLN A 74 9.77 -18.11 1.90
N MET A 75 9.76 -17.01 1.15
CA MET A 75 8.66 -16.67 0.24
C MET A 75 8.38 -17.81 -0.75
N GLN A 76 9.41 -18.35 -1.39
CA GLN A 76 9.25 -19.47 -2.32
C GLN A 76 8.72 -20.75 -1.65
N VAL A 77 9.23 -21.08 -0.46
CA VAL A 77 8.80 -22.27 0.29
C VAL A 77 7.35 -22.11 0.79
N GLN A 78 6.98 -20.92 1.23
CA GLN A 78 5.65 -20.61 1.76
C GLN A 78 4.62 -20.36 0.64
N GLY A 79 5.06 -20.20 -0.61
CA GLY A 79 4.18 -19.89 -1.73
C GLY A 79 3.73 -18.44 -1.75
N ILE A 80 4.54 -17.53 -1.18
CA ILE A 80 4.32 -16.08 -1.21
C ILE A 80 4.84 -15.54 -2.53
N TYR A 81 3.97 -15.05 -3.38
CA TYR A 81 4.30 -14.52 -4.71
C TYR A 81 4.03 -13.03 -4.85
N SER A 82 3.31 -12.44 -3.89
CA SER A 82 3.02 -11.02 -3.81
C SER A 82 3.18 -10.52 -2.37
N ILE A 83 3.30 -9.21 -2.20
CA ILE A 83 3.58 -8.59 -0.89
C ILE A 83 2.37 -8.75 0.06
N ASP A 84 1.15 -8.65 -0.44
CA ASP A 84 -0.08 -8.84 0.31
C ASP A 84 -0.14 -10.22 0.98
N GLN A 85 0.31 -11.27 0.27
CA GLN A 85 0.36 -12.61 0.82
C GLN A 85 1.33 -12.76 2.01
N ALA A 86 2.33 -11.88 2.11
CA ALA A 86 3.27 -11.88 3.22
C ALA A 86 2.59 -11.55 4.56
N SER A 87 1.52 -10.73 4.55
CA SER A 87 0.77 -10.36 5.76
C SER A 87 0.17 -11.55 6.49
N LYS A 88 -0.21 -12.60 5.78
CA LYS A 88 -0.77 -13.84 6.39
C LYS A 88 0.20 -14.56 7.34
N PHE A 89 1.49 -14.24 7.27
CA PHE A 89 2.57 -14.87 8.04
C PHE A 89 3.18 -13.94 9.10
N VAL A 90 2.55 -12.78 9.35
CA VAL A 90 3.02 -11.80 10.33
C VAL A 90 1.86 -11.31 11.18
N PRO A 91 1.93 -11.46 12.51
CA PRO A 91 0.83 -11.05 13.39
C PRO A 91 0.59 -9.54 13.37
N ASN A 92 -0.69 -9.14 13.51
CA ASN A 92 -1.15 -7.75 13.56
C ASN A 92 -0.76 -6.91 12.34
N VAL A 93 -0.60 -7.54 11.17
CA VAL A 93 -0.35 -6.89 9.89
C VAL A 93 -1.39 -7.32 8.88
N THR A 94 -2.04 -6.36 8.24
CA THR A 94 -2.96 -6.58 7.12
C THR A 94 -2.45 -5.81 5.92
N LEU A 95 -2.28 -6.49 4.81
CA LEU A 95 -1.99 -5.90 3.51
C LEU A 95 -3.13 -6.30 2.58
N THR A 96 -3.85 -5.33 2.08
CA THR A 96 -5.01 -5.58 1.21
C THR A 96 -5.03 -4.56 0.08
N SER A 97 -5.81 -4.81 -0.96
CA SER A 97 -6.11 -3.80 -1.98
C SER A 97 -7.57 -3.38 -1.88
N ASP A 98 -7.89 -2.22 -2.40
CA ASP A 98 -9.25 -1.78 -2.61
C ASP A 98 -9.77 -2.21 -4.01
N ASP A 99 -10.88 -1.63 -4.47
CA ASP A 99 -11.46 -1.85 -5.79
C ASP A 99 -10.49 -1.55 -6.95
N ARG A 100 -9.41 -0.83 -6.66
CA ARG A 100 -8.33 -0.49 -7.59
C ARG A 100 -7.18 -1.45 -7.40
N ALA A 101 -7.08 -2.48 -8.19
CA ALA A 101 -6.14 -3.60 -8.07
C ALA A 101 -4.68 -3.24 -7.71
N ASN A 102 -4.28 -1.99 -7.90
CA ASN A 102 -2.92 -1.50 -7.65
C ASN A 102 -2.80 -0.54 -6.45
N ASN A 103 -3.85 -0.41 -5.64
CA ASN A 103 -3.80 0.35 -4.40
C ASN A 103 -3.58 -0.59 -3.21
N THR A 104 -2.44 -0.48 -2.55
CA THR A 104 -2.10 -1.33 -1.40
C THR A 104 -2.36 -0.58 -0.10
N ARG A 105 -3.27 -1.09 0.71
CA ARG A 105 -3.47 -0.61 2.08
C ARG A 105 -2.57 -1.40 3.02
N VAL A 106 -1.78 -0.69 3.80
CA VAL A 106 -0.91 -1.26 4.82
C VAL A 106 -1.46 -0.89 6.19
N VAL A 107 -1.89 -1.90 6.96
CA VAL A 107 -2.38 -1.72 8.33
C VAL A 107 -1.50 -2.52 9.26
N ILE A 108 -0.85 -1.85 10.21
CA ILE A 108 0.03 -2.45 11.21
C ILE A 108 -0.45 -2.04 12.60
N ARG A 109 -0.75 -3.01 13.46
CA ARG A 109 -1.30 -2.78 14.80
C ARG A 109 -2.58 -1.90 14.78
N GLY A 110 -3.44 -2.09 13.77
CA GLY A 110 -4.67 -1.31 13.61
C GLY A 110 -4.46 0.13 13.13
N ILE A 111 -3.24 0.51 12.74
CA ILE A 111 -2.92 1.84 12.21
C ILE A 111 -2.54 1.72 10.74
N GLY A 112 -3.19 2.50 9.91
CA GLY A 112 -2.99 2.51 8.45
C GLY A 112 -4.33 2.57 7.73
N GLY A 113 -4.30 2.31 6.46
CA GLY A 113 -5.47 2.47 5.60
C GLY A 113 -5.59 3.91 5.09
N GLY A 114 -6.58 4.17 4.28
CA GLY A 114 -6.85 5.49 3.73
C GLY A 114 -7.10 5.48 2.23
N PHE A 115 -7.52 6.61 1.72
CA PHE A 115 -7.79 6.82 0.30
C PHE A 115 -6.48 7.01 -0.47
N PRO A 116 -6.37 6.50 -1.72
CA PRO A 116 -5.16 6.63 -2.54
C PRO A 116 -4.99 8.03 -3.16
N ASP A 117 -5.45 9.05 -2.49
CA ASP A 117 -5.27 10.44 -2.92
C ASP A 117 -3.94 10.97 -2.36
N PRO A 118 -3.09 11.64 -3.16
CA PRO A 118 -1.79 12.14 -2.72
C PRO A 118 -1.87 13.22 -1.63
N VAL A 119 -3.03 13.79 -1.37
CA VAL A 119 -3.24 14.73 -0.24
C VAL A 119 -3.21 14.01 1.08
N PHE A 120 -3.73 12.77 1.12
CA PHE A 120 -3.76 11.96 2.33
C PHE A 120 -2.47 11.15 2.48
N VAL A 121 -2.05 10.98 3.70
CA VAL A 121 -0.87 10.19 4.07
C VAL A 121 -1.30 9.09 5.04
N PHE A 122 -0.53 8.01 5.09
CA PHE A 122 -0.88 6.83 5.88
C PHE A 122 0.05 6.67 7.06
N GLY A 123 -0.47 6.14 8.17
CA GLY A 123 0.29 5.87 9.38
C GLY A 123 1.23 4.66 9.30
N SER A 124 1.16 3.87 8.22
CA SER A 124 2.06 2.73 7.97
C SER A 124 2.83 2.94 6.69
N GLY A 125 4.16 3.03 6.79
CA GLY A 125 5.06 3.40 5.70
C GLY A 125 5.44 2.22 4.80
N MET A 126 5.75 2.51 3.53
CA MET A 126 6.38 1.57 2.60
C MET A 126 7.75 2.08 2.17
N TYR A 127 8.73 1.16 2.10
CA TYR A 127 10.11 1.47 1.72
C TYR A 127 10.63 0.42 0.74
N VAL A 128 11.49 0.83 -0.18
CA VAL A 128 12.22 -0.03 -1.10
C VAL A 128 13.71 0.27 -1.00
N ASP A 129 14.49 -0.72 -0.56
CA ASP A 129 15.93 -0.56 -0.28
C ASP A 129 16.23 0.62 0.67
N GLY A 130 15.30 0.87 1.62
CA GLY A 130 15.39 1.97 2.59
C GLY A 130 14.90 3.33 2.11
N HIS A 131 14.41 3.44 0.88
CA HIS A 131 13.82 4.68 0.35
C HIS A 131 12.30 4.69 0.53
N TYR A 132 11.77 5.81 1.01
CA TYR A 132 10.35 6.01 1.27
C TYR A 132 9.53 6.05 -0.02
N VAL A 133 8.41 5.31 -0.04
CA VAL A 133 7.39 5.32 -1.09
C VAL A 133 6.14 5.99 -0.52
N PRO A 134 5.81 7.22 -0.94
CA PRO A 134 4.81 8.05 -0.25
C PRO A 134 3.37 7.66 -0.54
N THR A 135 3.13 6.87 -1.58
CA THR A 135 1.77 6.53 -2.03
C THR A 135 1.51 5.03 -1.92
N SER A 136 0.27 4.68 -1.59
CA SER A 136 -0.22 3.29 -1.65
C SER A 136 -0.35 2.77 -3.09
N LEU A 137 -0.45 3.67 -4.06
CA LEU A 137 -0.53 3.33 -5.48
C LEU A 137 0.78 2.71 -5.96
N GLY A 138 0.68 1.63 -6.73
CA GLY A 138 1.85 0.89 -7.19
C GLY A 138 2.55 0.07 -6.10
N GLY A 139 2.01 0.06 -4.87
CA GLY A 139 2.58 -0.67 -3.74
C GLY A 139 2.69 -2.19 -3.93
N TYR A 140 1.89 -2.78 -4.81
CA TYR A 140 2.10 -4.13 -5.32
C TYR A 140 3.31 -4.17 -6.26
N MET A 141 4.47 -3.81 -5.73
CA MET A 141 5.70 -3.93 -6.48
C MET A 141 5.91 -5.39 -6.88
N SER A 142 6.42 -5.57 -8.10
CA SER A 142 6.85 -6.89 -8.54
C SER A 142 7.86 -7.45 -7.54
N THR A 143 7.58 -8.62 -6.98
CA THR A 143 8.47 -9.35 -6.06
C THR A 143 9.68 -9.96 -6.79
N VAL A 144 10.20 -9.25 -7.81
CA VAL A 144 11.32 -9.73 -8.61
C VAL A 144 12.61 -9.59 -7.84
N ASP A 145 13.22 -10.75 -7.54
CA ASP A 145 14.56 -10.83 -7.00
C ASP A 145 14.73 -10.12 -5.63
N ILE A 146 13.72 -10.33 -4.76
CA ILE A 146 13.73 -9.84 -3.39
C ILE A 146 14.70 -10.67 -2.55
N GLU A 147 15.48 -10.01 -1.70
CA GLU A 147 16.29 -10.65 -0.67
C GLU A 147 15.43 -11.00 0.55
N ARG A 148 14.66 -10.01 1.03
CA ARG A 148 13.75 -10.15 2.16
C ARG A 148 12.74 -9.01 2.21
N ILE A 149 11.64 -9.24 2.90
CA ILE A 149 10.68 -8.23 3.33
C ILE A 149 10.83 -8.09 4.84
N GLU A 150 11.06 -6.88 5.33
CA GLU A 150 11.11 -6.53 6.74
C GLU A 150 9.83 -5.81 7.12
N LEU A 151 9.15 -6.27 8.18
CA LEU A 151 7.93 -5.65 8.70
C LEU A 151 8.22 -5.21 10.13
N LEU A 152 8.37 -3.89 10.32
CA LEU A 152 8.62 -3.27 11.61
C LEU A 152 7.29 -2.82 12.19
N ARG A 153 6.97 -3.30 13.38
CA ARG A 153 5.70 -3.01 14.06
C ARG A 153 5.90 -1.99 15.16
N GLY A 154 4.93 -1.08 15.29
CA GLY A 154 4.99 0.07 16.19
C GLY A 154 5.75 1.27 15.58
N PRO A 155 5.69 2.45 16.23
CA PRO A 155 6.22 3.70 15.70
C PRO A 155 7.73 3.66 15.44
N GLN A 156 8.12 4.08 14.25
CA GLN A 156 9.51 4.11 13.77
C GLN A 156 10.01 5.54 13.47
N GLY A 157 9.42 6.56 14.12
CA GLY A 157 9.68 7.96 13.83
C GLY A 157 11.14 8.38 13.95
N THR A 158 11.90 7.81 14.87
CA THR A 158 13.31 8.17 15.10
C THR A 158 14.22 7.82 13.93
N LEU A 159 14.06 6.64 13.33
CA LEU A 159 14.99 6.14 12.31
C LEU A 159 14.45 6.32 10.87
N PHE A 160 13.14 6.25 10.70
CA PHE A 160 12.50 6.33 9.38
C PHE A 160 11.80 7.67 9.13
N GLY A 161 11.41 8.38 10.20
CA GLY A 161 10.84 9.71 10.11
C GLY A 161 9.32 9.73 10.13
N LYS A 162 8.73 10.48 9.21
CA LYS A 162 7.29 10.70 9.14
C LYS A 162 6.50 9.48 8.67
N ASN A 163 5.19 9.48 8.95
CA ASN A 163 4.21 8.55 8.36
C ASN A 163 4.48 7.07 8.67
N VAL A 164 4.98 6.79 9.86
CA VAL A 164 5.31 5.45 10.36
C VAL A 164 4.82 5.25 11.81
N THR A 165 3.61 5.71 12.10
CA THR A 165 2.98 5.61 13.43
C THR A 165 2.59 4.18 13.78
N GLY A 166 2.08 3.41 12.82
CA GLY A 166 1.79 1.98 12.99
C GLY A 166 3.01 1.09 12.80
N GLY A 167 3.91 1.50 11.92
CA GLY A 167 5.08 0.73 11.51
C GLY A 167 5.42 0.92 10.05
N LEU A 168 6.18 -0.02 9.48
CA LEU A 168 6.53 0.03 8.07
C LEU A 168 6.81 -1.35 7.47
N VAL A 169 6.70 -1.43 6.15
CA VAL A 169 7.16 -2.52 5.29
C VAL A 169 8.36 -2.05 4.50
N ASN A 170 9.50 -2.75 4.62
CA ASN A 170 10.72 -2.44 3.88
C ASN A 170 11.10 -3.63 3.00
N ILE A 171 11.10 -3.43 1.69
CA ILE A 171 11.42 -4.43 0.68
C ILE A 171 12.89 -4.29 0.31
N ILE A 172 13.68 -5.31 0.56
CA ILE A 172 15.11 -5.33 0.28
C ILE A 172 15.38 -6.19 -0.95
N SER A 173 15.99 -5.59 -1.96
CA SER A 173 16.36 -6.26 -3.21
C SER A 173 17.69 -6.99 -3.08
N LYS A 174 17.82 -8.15 -3.73
CA LYS A 174 19.12 -8.85 -3.83
C LYS A 174 20.15 -8.01 -4.56
N LYS A 175 21.34 -7.92 -3.99
CA LYS A 175 22.47 -7.18 -4.54
C LYS A 175 23.37 -8.09 -5.39
N PRO A 176 24.11 -7.52 -6.39
CA PRO A 176 25.09 -8.28 -7.15
C PRO A 176 26.16 -8.93 -6.26
N GLN A 177 26.53 -10.18 -6.58
CA GLN A 177 27.47 -11.03 -5.84
C GLN A 177 28.69 -11.37 -6.68
N PRO A 178 29.85 -11.72 -6.06
CA PRO A 178 31.08 -12.08 -6.78
C PRO A 178 31.02 -13.45 -7.48
N GLU A 179 30.03 -14.29 -7.20
CA GLU A 179 29.83 -15.60 -7.81
C GLU A 179 28.82 -15.52 -8.96
N PHE A 180 29.01 -16.39 -9.96
CA PHE A 180 27.99 -16.58 -11.00
C PHE A 180 26.81 -17.37 -10.42
N ASP A 181 25.60 -16.81 -10.58
CA ASP A 181 24.36 -17.46 -10.17
C ASP A 181 23.27 -17.23 -11.22
N SER A 182 22.34 -18.15 -11.36
CA SER A 182 21.18 -17.97 -12.24
C SER A 182 20.01 -18.84 -11.80
N SER A 183 18.81 -18.31 -11.92
CA SER A 183 17.60 -19.06 -11.64
C SER A 183 16.49 -18.76 -12.61
N VAL A 184 15.60 -19.74 -12.80
CA VAL A 184 14.34 -19.58 -13.52
C VAL A 184 13.25 -20.27 -12.72
N LEU A 185 12.15 -19.54 -12.48
CA LEU A 185 10.94 -20.05 -11.87
C LEU A 185 9.82 -19.98 -12.90
N VAL A 186 9.05 -21.06 -13.00
CA VAL A 186 7.80 -21.10 -13.77
C VAL A 186 6.71 -21.59 -12.87
N ARG A 187 5.61 -20.83 -12.79
CA ARG A 187 4.39 -21.20 -12.06
C ARG A 187 3.22 -21.24 -13.03
N LEU A 188 2.45 -22.30 -12.94
CA LEU A 188 1.21 -22.48 -13.71
C LEU A 188 0.11 -22.86 -12.71
N ALA A 189 -1.04 -22.21 -12.76
CA ALA A 189 -2.17 -22.50 -11.91
C ALA A 189 -3.49 -22.32 -12.66
N GLU A 190 -4.61 -22.46 -11.97
CA GLU A 190 -5.95 -22.25 -12.49
C GLU A 190 -6.14 -20.80 -12.98
N ASP A 191 -7.24 -20.54 -13.65
CA ASP A 191 -7.65 -19.23 -14.17
C ASP A 191 -6.54 -18.54 -15.00
N GLY A 192 -5.86 -19.32 -15.84
CA GLY A 192 -4.84 -18.83 -16.76
C GLY A 192 -3.55 -18.35 -16.09
N GLN A 193 -3.33 -18.58 -14.79
CA GLN A 193 -2.14 -18.14 -14.08
C GLN A 193 -0.85 -18.67 -14.71
N GLN A 194 0.01 -17.78 -15.15
CA GLN A 194 1.31 -18.08 -15.75
C GLN A 194 2.34 -17.06 -15.27
N ASP A 195 3.27 -17.49 -14.43
CA ASP A 195 4.39 -16.64 -14.02
C ASP A 195 5.70 -17.23 -14.51
N ILE A 196 6.54 -16.37 -15.06
CA ILE A 196 7.91 -16.69 -15.44
C ILE A 196 8.81 -15.64 -14.82
N ARG A 197 9.73 -16.06 -13.97
CA ARG A 197 10.73 -15.20 -13.33
C ARG A 197 12.11 -15.74 -13.64
N GLY A 198 13.02 -14.88 -14.04
CA GLY A 198 14.40 -15.24 -14.34
C GLY A 198 15.39 -14.27 -13.74
N MET A 199 16.53 -14.78 -13.28
CA MET A 199 17.62 -13.97 -12.75
C MET A 199 18.96 -14.54 -13.25
N VAL A 200 19.92 -13.63 -13.48
CA VAL A 200 21.34 -13.95 -13.70
C VAL A 200 22.23 -12.96 -12.96
N ASN A 201 23.16 -13.48 -12.18
CA ASN A 201 24.24 -12.74 -11.53
C ASN A 201 25.57 -13.03 -12.24
N VAL A 202 26.27 -11.99 -12.68
CA VAL A 202 27.48 -12.11 -13.50
C VAL A 202 28.62 -11.35 -12.85
N PRO A 203 29.70 -12.02 -12.40
CA PRO A 203 30.93 -11.35 -12.00
C PRO A 203 31.71 -10.94 -13.26
N PHE A 204 31.63 -9.67 -13.65
CA PHE A 204 32.36 -9.15 -14.82
C PHE A 204 33.87 -9.05 -14.58
N SER A 205 34.26 -8.83 -13.33
CA SER A 205 35.64 -8.84 -12.87
C SER A 205 35.67 -9.07 -11.36
N ASP A 206 36.86 -9.09 -10.74
CA ASP A 206 37.04 -9.22 -9.30
C ASP A 206 36.48 -8.02 -8.50
N THR A 207 36.08 -6.95 -9.18
CA THR A 207 35.62 -5.70 -8.58
C THR A 207 34.27 -5.20 -9.13
N VAL A 208 33.74 -5.80 -10.19
CA VAL A 208 32.48 -5.38 -10.82
C VAL A 208 31.55 -6.57 -10.97
N PHE A 209 30.39 -6.47 -10.37
CA PHE A 209 29.36 -7.51 -10.40
C PHE A 209 28.06 -6.95 -10.95
N GLY A 210 27.35 -7.71 -11.74
CA GLY A 210 26.06 -7.34 -12.30
C GLY A 210 24.99 -8.36 -11.97
N ARG A 211 23.78 -7.91 -11.72
CA ARG A 211 22.63 -8.76 -11.47
C ARG A 211 21.44 -8.25 -12.27
N PHE A 212 20.83 -9.15 -13.05
CA PHE A 212 19.74 -8.85 -13.96
C PHE A 212 18.60 -9.79 -13.67
N SER A 213 17.41 -9.26 -13.49
CA SER A 213 16.21 -10.06 -13.22
C SER A 213 15.01 -9.54 -14.02
N ALA A 214 14.14 -10.46 -14.40
CA ALA A 214 12.92 -10.17 -15.13
C ALA A 214 11.80 -11.08 -14.67
N ALA A 215 10.56 -10.54 -14.66
CA ALA A 215 9.36 -11.31 -14.42
C ALA A 215 8.27 -10.95 -15.43
N SER A 216 7.44 -11.95 -15.72
CA SER A 216 6.17 -11.79 -16.41
C SER A 216 5.15 -12.62 -15.66
N GLU A 217 4.07 -12.00 -15.24
CA GLU A 217 2.99 -12.58 -14.44
C GLU A 217 1.69 -12.33 -15.17
N GLN A 218 0.91 -13.38 -15.42
CA GLN A 218 -0.37 -13.32 -16.11
C GLN A 218 -1.40 -14.12 -15.32
N PHE A 219 -2.62 -13.59 -15.28
CA PHE A 219 -3.76 -14.19 -14.63
C PHE A 219 -5.02 -13.70 -15.34
N ASP A 220 -5.92 -14.60 -15.74
CA ASP A 220 -7.11 -14.22 -16.52
C ASP A 220 -8.23 -13.63 -15.64
N GLY A 221 -8.15 -13.80 -14.30
CA GLY A 221 -9.18 -13.40 -13.35
C GLY A 221 -10.16 -14.54 -13.06
N TYR A 222 -10.79 -14.47 -11.90
CA TYR A 222 -11.79 -15.48 -11.46
C TYR A 222 -13.22 -14.95 -11.46
N TYR A 223 -13.44 -13.67 -11.73
CA TYR A 223 -14.76 -13.12 -11.98
C TYR A 223 -15.18 -13.30 -13.43
N TYR A 224 -16.46 -13.46 -13.64
CA TYR A 224 -17.04 -13.55 -14.98
C TYR A 224 -18.06 -12.44 -15.21
N ASN A 225 -17.79 -11.59 -16.19
CA ASN A 225 -18.73 -10.58 -16.64
C ASN A 225 -19.72 -11.21 -17.64
N GLN A 226 -20.92 -11.53 -17.18
CA GLN A 226 -21.93 -12.19 -18.04
C GLN A 226 -22.51 -11.29 -19.12
N ASN A 227 -22.41 -9.96 -18.97
CA ASN A 227 -22.89 -9.01 -19.99
C ASN A 227 -21.92 -8.93 -21.18
N LEU A 228 -20.63 -8.90 -20.91
CA LEU A 228 -19.59 -8.84 -21.94
C LEU A 228 -19.11 -10.22 -22.39
N GLY A 229 -19.33 -11.26 -21.59
CA GLY A 229 -18.90 -12.63 -21.89
C GLY A 229 -17.39 -12.81 -21.75
N VAL A 230 -16.75 -12.13 -20.80
CA VAL A 230 -15.30 -12.15 -20.55
C VAL A 230 -15.02 -12.38 -19.07
N ASP A 231 -13.85 -12.97 -18.79
CA ASP A 231 -13.32 -13.00 -17.42
C ASP A 231 -12.83 -11.60 -17.02
N SER A 232 -12.78 -11.31 -15.72
CA SER A 232 -12.38 -10.03 -15.14
C SER A 232 -11.64 -10.21 -13.81
N GLY A 233 -10.95 -9.16 -13.34
CA GLY A 233 -10.04 -9.24 -12.22
C GLY A 233 -8.68 -9.83 -12.61
N GLY A 234 -8.35 -9.82 -13.90
CA GLY A 234 -7.11 -10.34 -14.45
C GLY A 234 -5.90 -9.45 -14.14
N LYS A 235 -4.70 -10.01 -14.33
CA LYS A 235 -3.40 -9.34 -14.13
C LYS A 235 -2.45 -9.62 -15.28
N ASP A 236 -1.76 -8.59 -15.80
CA ASP A 236 -0.61 -8.70 -16.73
C ASP A 236 0.48 -7.76 -16.25
N SER A 237 1.45 -8.31 -15.53
CA SER A 237 2.58 -7.56 -14.99
C SER A 237 3.90 -8.00 -15.62
N LYS A 238 4.72 -7.03 -15.98
CA LYS A 238 6.07 -7.24 -16.51
C LYS A 238 7.04 -6.30 -15.81
N SER A 239 8.13 -6.87 -15.30
CA SER A 239 9.16 -6.09 -14.63
C SER A 239 10.55 -6.53 -15.02
N PHE A 240 11.45 -5.57 -15.02
CA PHE A 240 12.87 -5.78 -15.29
C PHE A 240 13.70 -4.95 -14.32
N ARG A 241 14.66 -5.60 -13.66
CA ARG A 241 15.63 -4.95 -12.78
C ARG A 241 17.05 -5.22 -13.26
N ALA A 242 17.89 -4.20 -13.26
CA ALA A 242 19.33 -4.29 -13.46
C ALA A 242 20.05 -3.63 -12.29
N ALA A 243 21.05 -4.30 -11.76
CA ALA A 243 21.90 -3.76 -10.69
C ALA A 243 23.37 -4.02 -10.98
N ILE A 244 24.23 -3.07 -10.62
CA ILE A 244 25.68 -3.15 -10.76
C ILE A 244 26.29 -2.77 -9.40
N ARG A 245 27.20 -3.59 -8.92
CA ARG A 245 28.06 -3.33 -7.75
C ARG A 245 29.50 -3.16 -8.21
N TYR A 246 30.14 -2.08 -7.75
CA TYR A 246 31.54 -1.81 -7.97
C TYR A 246 32.28 -1.69 -6.63
N GLN A 247 33.23 -2.57 -6.39
CA GLN A 247 34.08 -2.64 -5.20
C GLN A 247 35.54 -2.47 -5.61
N PRO A 248 36.04 -1.24 -5.80
CA PRO A 248 37.43 -1.00 -6.23
C PRO A 248 38.47 -1.50 -5.24
N ASN A 249 38.12 -1.57 -3.96
CA ASN A 249 38.93 -2.10 -2.88
C ASN A 249 38.00 -2.44 -1.69
N ALA A 250 38.56 -2.90 -0.58
CA ALA A 250 37.80 -3.31 0.61
C ALA A 250 37.01 -2.19 1.30
N ASN A 251 37.36 -0.92 1.04
CA ASN A 251 36.77 0.23 1.71
C ASN A 251 35.59 0.85 0.97
N TRP A 252 35.44 0.60 -0.31
CA TRP A 252 34.42 1.24 -1.12
C TRP A 252 33.48 0.24 -1.74
N THR A 253 32.20 0.47 -1.56
CA THR A 253 31.13 -0.23 -2.27
C THR A 253 30.23 0.81 -2.94
N ILE A 254 30.05 0.68 -4.25
CA ILE A 254 29.16 1.53 -5.04
C ILE A 254 28.12 0.63 -5.71
N ASP A 255 26.87 0.83 -5.38
CA ASP A 255 25.72 0.12 -5.92
C ASP A 255 24.88 1.06 -6.78
N ALA A 256 24.55 0.66 -7.99
CA ALA A 256 23.60 1.36 -8.83
C ALA A 256 22.54 0.36 -9.33
N SER A 257 21.28 0.71 -9.26
CA SER A 257 20.20 -0.14 -9.78
C SER A 257 19.10 0.67 -10.46
N GLY A 258 18.38 -0.02 -11.36
CA GLY A 258 17.18 0.48 -12.00
C GLY A 258 16.15 -0.63 -12.09
N LEU A 259 14.90 -0.31 -11.79
CA LEU A 259 13.70 -1.14 -11.93
C LEU A 259 12.73 -0.43 -12.89
N VAL A 260 12.18 -1.19 -13.83
CA VAL A 260 11.05 -0.75 -14.65
C VAL A 260 9.97 -1.81 -14.50
N SER A 261 8.78 -1.38 -14.12
CA SER A 261 7.59 -2.24 -13.96
C SER A 261 6.43 -1.68 -14.76
N ARG A 262 5.70 -2.58 -15.40
CA ARG A 262 4.45 -2.27 -16.11
C ARG A 262 3.41 -3.26 -15.70
N LYS A 263 2.29 -2.76 -15.20
CA LYS A 263 1.12 -3.54 -14.83
C LYS A 263 -0.04 -3.08 -15.69
N ARG A 264 -0.79 -4.04 -16.17
CA ARG A 264 -2.02 -3.84 -16.96
C ARG A 264 -3.04 -4.81 -16.40
N ASP A 265 -3.60 -4.41 -15.28
CA ASP A 265 -4.51 -5.25 -14.53
C ASP A 265 -5.95 -4.80 -14.81
N ASP A 266 -6.88 -5.73 -14.81
CA ASP A 266 -8.29 -5.39 -14.68
C ASP A 266 -8.52 -4.94 -13.22
N ASN A 267 -9.45 -4.02 -13.00
CA ASN A 267 -9.87 -3.77 -11.62
C ASN A 267 -10.46 -5.03 -11.02
N LEU A 268 -10.38 -5.13 -9.69
CA LEU A 268 -11.01 -6.23 -8.98
C LEU A 268 -12.48 -6.30 -9.39
N GLY A 269 -12.92 -7.49 -9.80
CA GLY A 269 -14.33 -7.74 -10.04
C GLY A 269 -15.07 -7.58 -8.72
N GLY A 270 -16.19 -6.89 -8.75
CA GLY A 270 -17.08 -6.77 -7.60
C GLY A 270 -18.44 -7.35 -7.95
N GLN A 271 -19.23 -7.67 -6.95
CA GLN A 271 -20.61 -8.08 -7.12
C GLN A 271 -21.53 -7.22 -6.26
N CYS A 272 -22.56 -6.67 -6.86
CA CYS A 272 -23.57 -5.92 -6.14
C CYS A 272 -24.32 -6.85 -5.16
N GLN A 273 -24.47 -6.41 -3.90
CA GLN A 273 -25.20 -7.17 -2.87
C GLN A 273 -26.51 -6.50 -2.55
N ASN A 274 -27.59 -7.30 -2.53
CA ASN A 274 -28.97 -6.85 -2.38
C ASN A 274 -29.38 -6.63 -0.90
N ASN A 275 -28.47 -6.70 0.06
CA ASN A 275 -28.76 -6.62 1.49
C ASN A 275 -29.32 -5.25 1.94
N LEU A 276 -29.19 -4.23 1.13
CA LEU A 276 -29.62 -2.86 1.44
C LEU A 276 -31.09 -2.58 1.09
N ARG A 277 -31.80 -3.53 0.44
CA ARG A 277 -33.23 -3.35 0.14
C ARG A 277 -34.08 -3.11 1.39
N ASP A 278 -33.71 -3.78 2.48
CA ASP A 278 -34.41 -3.76 3.77
C ASP A 278 -33.61 -3.02 4.89
N ALA A 279 -32.45 -2.42 4.57
CA ALA A 279 -31.68 -1.65 5.54
C ALA A 279 -32.53 -0.49 6.07
N PRO A 280 -32.62 -0.31 7.40
CA PRO A 280 -33.29 0.86 7.97
C PRO A 280 -32.57 2.09 7.40
N GLN A 281 -33.32 3.00 6.86
CA GLN A 281 -32.90 4.22 6.17
C GLN A 281 -31.60 4.76 6.75
N TRP A 282 -30.53 4.68 5.98
CA TRP A 282 -29.30 5.38 6.26
C TRP A 282 -29.61 6.87 6.41
N GLY A 283 -29.33 7.40 7.60
CA GLY A 283 -29.75 8.64 8.17
C GLY A 283 -29.77 9.84 7.23
N GLY A 284 -30.80 10.26 6.87
CA GLY A 284 -31.03 11.45 6.11
C GLY A 284 -32.44 11.40 5.53
N GLY A 285 -33.42 11.80 6.31
CA GLY A 285 -34.83 11.78 5.94
C GLY A 285 -35.24 12.73 4.82
N ASP A 286 -34.35 12.95 3.83
CA ASP A 286 -34.58 13.85 2.70
C ASP A 286 -34.87 13.17 1.36
N GLY A 287 -34.89 11.83 1.31
CA GLY A 287 -35.29 11.10 0.10
C GLY A 287 -34.34 11.29 -1.09
N ASN A 288 -33.05 11.56 -0.83
CA ASN A 288 -32.06 11.85 -1.87
C ASN A 288 -31.83 10.67 -2.81
N LEU A 289 -32.06 9.44 -2.35
CA LEU A 289 -32.02 8.26 -3.21
C LEU A 289 -33.11 8.28 -4.29
N GLU A 290 -34.30 8.79 -3.97
CA GLU A 290 -35.38 8.97 -4.96
C GLU A 290 -35.08 10.08 -5.99
N ARG A 291 -34.14 10.99 -5.66
CA ARG A 291 -33.69 12.04 -6.58
C ARG A 291 -32.65 11.56 -7.58
N ARG A 292 -31.77 10.64 -7.17
CA ARG A 292 -30.70 10.12 -8.04
C ARG A 292 -31.15 8.94 -8.90
N LEU A 293 -32.03 8.09 -8.40
CA LEU A 293 -32.66 7.00 -9.16
C LEU A 293 -34.07 7.45 -9.60
N TYR A 294 -34.30 7.48 -10.88
CA TYR A 294 -35.64 7.69 -11.46
C TYR A 294 -36.64 6.75 -10.81
N VAL A 295 -37.81 7.27 -10.40
CA VAL A 295 -38.90 6.45 -9.86
C VAL A 295 -39.27 5.37 -10.89
N GLY A 296 -38.95 4.10 -10.58
CA GLY A 296 -39.06 2.95 -11.47
C GLY A 296 -37.72 2.27 -11.81
N ALA A 297 -36.61 2.99 -11.74
CA ALA A 297 -35.29 2.44 -12.05
C ALA A 297 -34.74 1.59 -10.90
N ARG A 298 -35.11 1.88 -9.66
CA ARG A 298 -34.64 1.17 -8.45
C ARG A 298 -34.96 -0.33 -8.49
N GLU A 299 -36.15 -0.70 -8.84
CA GLU A 299 -36.56 -2.12 -8.90
C GLU A 299 -35.86 -2.86 -10.06
N ASP A 300 -35.58 -2.16 -11.17
CA ASP A 300 -34.86 -2.73 -12.30
C ASP A 300 -33.37 -2.96 -11.93
N PHE A 301 -32.75 -2.03 -11.21
CA PHE A 301 -31.39 -2.18 -10.69
C PHE A 301 -31.28 -3.37 -9.72
N PHE A 302 -32.14 -3.43 -8.70
CA PHE A 302 -32.14 -4.58 -7.78
C PHE A 302 -32.44 -5.91 -8.47
N ALA A 303 -33.22 -5.89 -9.54
CA ALA A 303 -33.46 -7.12 -10.33
C ALA A 303 -32.18 -7.57 -11.08
N ILE A 304 -31.34 -6.66 -11.49
CA ILE A 304 -30.01 -6.96 -12.08
C ILE A 304 -29.09 -7.55 -11.02
N CYS A 305 -28.95 -6.88 -9.86
CA CYS A 305 -28.18 -7.41 -8.72
C CYS A 305 -28.64 -8.80 -8.29
N ASP A 306 -29.98 -9.01 -8.16
CA ASP A 306 -30.55 -10.32 -7.84
C ASP A 306 -30.20 -11.38 -8.89
N ALA A 307 -30.13 -10.99 -10.16
CA ALA A 307 -29.77 -11.90 -11.24
C ALA A 307 -28.28 -12.28 -11.21
N ASP A 308 -27.39 -11.33 -10.90
CA ASP A 308 -25.96 -11.56 -10.78
C ASP A 308 -25.64 -12.45 -9.58
N VAL A 309 -26.22 -12.17 -8.41
CA VAL A 309 -26.12 -13.01 -7.22
C VAL A 309 -26.67 -14.42 -7.48
N ALA A 310 -27.80 -14.55 -8.19
CA ALA A 310 -28.37 -15.85 -8.55
C ALA A 310 -27.52 -16.63 -9.58
N ALA A 311 -26.73 -15.94 -10.39
CA ALA A 311 -25.84 -16.57 -11.35
C ALA A 311 -24.57 -17.17 -10.70
N GLY A 312 -24.14 -16.67 -9.55
CA GLY A 312 -22.99 -17.16 -8.75
C GLY A 312 -22.21 -16.05 -8.08
N ASP A 313 -21.41 -16.40 -7.11
CA ASP A 313 -20.70 -15.43 -6.24
C ASP A 313 -19.58 -14.64 -6.95
N PHE A 314 -19.13 -15.10 -8.10
CA PHE A 314 -18.09 -14.44 -8.91
C PHE A 314 -18.63 -13.97 -10.27
N VAL A 315 -19.91 -13.65 -10.32
CA VAL A 315 -20.58 -13.20 -11.55
C VAL A 315 -21.05 -11.78 -11.37
N HIS A 316 -20.73 -10.93 -12.33
CA HIS A 316 -21.25 -9.57 -12.41
C HIS A 316 -21.69 -9.24 -13.86
N SER A 317 -22.28 -8.10 -14.07
CA SER A 317 -22.79 -7.71 -15.39
C SER A 317 -22.39 -6.30 -15.80
N SER A 318 -21.23 -5.85 -15.37
CA SER A 318 -20.67 -4.54 -15.78
C SER A 318 -20.81 -4.33 -17.31
N GLU A 319 -21.19 -3.14 -17.73
CA GLU A 319 -21.31 -2.80 -19.14
C GLU A 319 -19.96 -2.46 -19.80
N LYS A 320 -18.89 -2.32 -19.03
CA LYS A 320 -17.54 -1.93 -19.51
C LYS A 320 -16.46 -2.85 -18.97
N VAL A 321 -15.35 -2.90 -19.71
CA VAL A 321 -14.11 -3.49 -19.23
C VAL A 321 -13.41 -2.46 -18.36
N THR A 322 -13.19 -2.80 -17.11
CA THR A 322 -12.44 -1.99 -16.13
C THR A 322 -10.96 -2.24 -16.27
N PHE A 323 -10.11 -1.29 -15.85
CA PHE A 323 -8.67 -1.46 -15.88
C PHE A 323 -7.96 -0.63 -14.79
N SER A 324 -6.75 -1.07 -14.45
CA SER A 324 -5.86 -0.43 -13.48
C SER A 324 -4.42 -0.59 -13.97
N ASP A 325 -3.91 0.45 -14.62
CA ASP A 325 -2.62 0.44 -15.30
C ASP A 325 -1.58 1.21 -14.50
N VAL A 326 -0.44 0.61 -14.21
CA VAL A 326 0.70 1.26 -13.55
C VAL A 326 1.96 1.11 -14.39
N ASP A 327 2.61 2.22 -14.67
CA ASP A 327 3.99 2.28 -15.17
C ASP A 327 4.88 2.89 -14.09
N GLU A 328 5.94 2.20 -13.71
CA GLU A 328 6.84 2.63 -12.64
C GLU A 328 8.30 2.46 -13.03
N GLU A 329 9.10 3.49 -12.75
CA GLU A 329 10.54 3.50 -12.92
C GLU A 329 11.21 3.93 -11.61
N ILE A 330 12.17 3.12 -11.12
CA ILE A 330 12.95 3.44 -9.91
C ILE A 330 14.42 3.37 -10.26
N PHE A 331 15.18 4.40 -9.90
CA PHE A 331 16.64 4.43 -10.00
C PHE A 331 17.24 4.71 -8.62
N GLN A 332 18.26 3.94 -8.25
CA GLN A 332 18.91 4.05 -6.96
C GLN A 332 20.42 4.05 -7.10
N LEU A 333 21.08 4.82 -6.24
CA LEU A 333 22.54 4.89 -6.11
C LEU A 333 22.90 4.81 -4.63
N GLY A 334 23.78 3.87 -4.27
CA GLY A 334 24.40 3.75 -2.94
C GLY A 334 25.90 3.91 -3.06
N VAL A 335 26.51 4.64 -2.15
CA VAL A 335 27.96 4.79 -2.03
C VAL A 335 28.33 4.63 -0.58
N GLN A 336 28.99 3.53 -0.25
CA GLN A 336 29.46 3.22 1.09
C GLN A 336 30.98 3.28 1.16
N TRP A 337 31.49 3.90 2.20
CA TRP A 337 32.89 3.90 2.56
C TRP A 337 33.09 3.39 3.98
N ASP A 338 33.95 2.40 4.14
CA ASP A 338 34.32 1.79 5.41
C ASP A 338 35.78 2.11 5.75
N SER A 339 36.06 2.50 6.99
CA SER A 339 37.41 2.75 7.42
C SER A 339 38.24 1.47 7.50
N ASP A 340 39.53 1.59 7.18
CA ASP A 340 40.47 0.47 7.23
C ASP A 340 41.14 0.40 8.64
N GLY A 341 40.30 0.33 9.69
CA GLY A 341 40.73 0.38 11.08
C GLY A 341 40.48 1.76 11.72
N PRO A 342 41.10 2.02 12.89
CA PRO A 342 40.78 3.20 13.70
C PRO A 342 40.94 4.54 12.95
N LEU A 343 39.90 5.39 13.03
CA LEU A 343 39.92 6.74 12.50
C LEU A 343 39.98 7.75 13.66
N GLY A 344 41.17 8.16 14.02
CA GLY A 344 41.38 9.04 15.19
C GLY A 344 41.03 8.34 16.50
N SER A 345 39.93 8.73 17.15
CA SER A 345 39.46 8.11 18.39
C SER A 345 38.30 7.10 18.16
N LEU A 346 38.00 6.79 16.92
CA LEU A 346 36.99 5.84 16.53
C LEU A 346 37.64 4.52 16.13
N ASP A 347 37.07 3.40 16.58
CA ASP A 347 37.63 2.08 16.26
C ASP A 347 37.23 1.67 14.83
N ASN A 348 36.05 1.99 14.41
CA ASN A 348 35.53 1.82 13.04
C ASN A 348 34.68 3.01 12.66
N ALA A 349 34.60 3.31 11.36
CA ALA A 349 33.68 4.31 10.84
C ALA A 349 33.16 3.91 9.46
N THR A 350 31.88 4.13 9.21
CA THR A 350 31.21 3.95 7.92
C THR A 350 30.51 5.24 7.51
N ILE A 351 30.63 5.60 6.25
CA ILE A 351 29.83 6.64 5.62
C ILE A 351 29.01 5.98 4.54
N ASP A 352 27.68 6.12 4.62
CA ASP A 352 26.76 5.56 3.63
C ASP A 352 25.92 6.71 3.05
N PHE A 353 25.99 6.87 1.73
CA PHE A 353 25.17 7.81 0.96
C PHE A 353 24.25 7.04 0.06
N LYS A 354 22.96 7.33 0.11
CA LYS A 354 21.93 6.75 -0.76
C LYS A 354 21.15 7.85 -1.45
N ALA A 355 20.81 7.64 -2.71
CA ALA A 355 19.90 8.49 -3.46
C ALA A 355 18.94 7.65 -4.28
N SER A 356 17.71 8.12 -4.44
CA SER A 356 16.69 7.47 -5.26
C SER A 356 15.89 8.49 -6.06
N TYR A 357 15.43 8.04 -7.21
CA TYR A 357 14.44 8.69 -8.03
C TYR A 357 13.38 7.68 -8.40
N ARG A 358 12.12 8.05 -8.30
CA ARG A 358 10.98 7.24 -8.70
C ARG A 358 10.03 8.10 -9.53
N ASP A 359 9.56 7.54 -10.64
CA ASP A 359 8.49 8.08 -11.48
C ASP A 359 7.41 7.00 -11.61
N MET A 360 6.19 7.32 -11.23
CA MET A 360 5.04 6.42 -11.33
C MET A 360 3.90 7.12 -12.05
N GLN A 361 3.32 6.43 -12.99
CA GLN A 361 2.09 6.83 -13.69
C GLN A 361 1.03 5.78 -13.45
N TYR A 362 -0.16 6.21 -13.05
CA TYR A 362 -1.29 5.36 -12.75
C TYR A 362 -2.54 5.84 -13.48
N ASN A 363 -3.16 4.94 -14.23
CA ASN A 363 -4.42 5.17 -14.90
C ASN A 363 -5.40 4.06 -14.54
N TYR A 364 -6.62 4.39 -14.20
CA TYR A 364 -7.63 3.39 -13.91
C TYR A 364 -8.99 3.80 -14.47
N PHE A 365 -9.81 2.79 -14.70
CA PHE A 365 -11.21 2.94 -15.00
C PHE A 365 -11.99 1.90 -14.20
N ALA A 366 -12.91 2.34 -13.37
CA ALA A 366 -13.75 1.49 -12.55
C ALA A 366 -15.21 1.71 -12.91
N ASP A 367 -15.96 0.63 -12.89
CA ASP A 367 -17.41 0.64 -12.92
C ASP A 367 -17.89 0.47 -11.48
N ARG A 368 -18.42 1.53 -10.89
CA ARG A 368 -18.73 1.54 -9.45
C ARG A 368 -19.95 0.71 -9.08
N ASP A 369 -20.83 0.39 -10.01
CA ASP A 369 -22.00 -0.42 -9.69
C ASP A 369 -21.87 -1.90 -10.10
N TYR A 370 -20.80 -2.27 -10.79
CA TYR A 370 -20.49 -3.60 -11.32
C TYR A 370 -21.69 -4.29 -12.00
N SER A 371 -22.61 -3.49 -12.53
CA SER A 371 -23.81 -3.96 -13.16
C SER A 371 -23.93 -3.37 -14.56
N ARG A 372 -24.84 -3.92 -15.36
CA ARG A 372 -25.18 -3.34 -16.68
C ARG A 372 -26.07 -2.09 -16.59
N TRP A 373 -26.25 -1.55 -15.40
CA TRP A 373 -27.01 -0.33 -15.20
C TRP A 373 -26.08 0.86 -15.41
N PRO A 374 -26.36 1.79 -16.31
CA PRO A 374 -25.42 2.84 -16.71
C PRO A 374 -25.45 4.01 -15.70
N ILE A 375 -25.13 3.77 -14.43
CA ILE A 375 -25.18 4.82 -13.42
C ILE A 375 -23.82 5.46 -13.18
N ASP A 376 -22.77 4.69 -13.00
CA ASP A 376 -21.51 5.25 -12.54
C ASP A 376 -20.30 4.54 -13.15
N ALA A 377 -19.60 5.19 -14.05
CA ALA A 377 -18.28 4.81 -14.44
C ALA A 377 -17.29 5.89 -13.97
N ILE A 378 -16.34 5.54 -13.10
CA ILE A 378 -15.25 6.43 -12.75
C ILE A 378 -14.06 6.09 -13.62
N GLY A 379 -13.59 7.08 -14.33
CA GLY A 379 -12.38 6.98 -15.09
C GLY A 379 -11.46 8.15 -14.77
N THR A 380 -10.20 7.89 -14.50
CA THR A 380 -9.18 8.89 -14.66
C THR A 380 -8.82 8.91 -16.13
N GLY A 381 -9.60 9.62 -16.91
CA GLY A 381 -9.45 9.69 -18.35
C GLY A 381 -8.66 10.90 -18.81
N SER A 382 -7.71 11.38 -18.07
CA SER A 382 -6.72 12.28 -18.65
C SER A 382 -5.57 11.45 -19.22
N THR A 383 -4.98 11.90 -20.30
CA THR A 383 -3.76 11.32 -20.86
C THR A 383 -2.59 11.30 -19.86
N ASP A 384 -2.77 11.93 -18.71
CA ASP A 384 -1.75 12.10 -17.69
C ASP A 384 -2.07 11.41 -16.34
N GLY A 385 -3.27 10.83 -16.14
CA GLY A 385 -3.60 9.96 -15.00
C GLY A 385 -3.24 10.53 -13.62
N GLN A 386 -2.83 9.65 -12.74
CA GLN A 386 -2.14 10.02 -11.48
C GLN A 386 -0.65 9.86 -11.70
N ASN A 387 0.10 10.92 -11.40
CA ASN A 387 1.56 10.92 -11.45
C ASN A 387 2.12 11.11 -10.04
N ASN A 388 3.17 10.38 -9.73
CA ASN A 388 3.93 10.58 -8.51
C ASN A 388 5.43 10.53 -8.85
N GLU A 389 6.10 11.67 -8.78
CA GLU A 389 7.53 11.78 -8.97
C GLU A 389 8.19 12.06 -7.63
N THR A 390 9.16 11.24 -7.25
CA THR A 390 9.89 11.44 -6.00
C THR A 390 11.39 11.43 -6.21
N PHE A 391 12.07 12.27 -5.45
CA PHE A 391 13.51 12.27 -5.32
C PHE A 391 13.91 12.30 -3.84
N GLY A 392 14.85 11.46 -3.45
CA GLY A 392 15.33 11.42 -2.08
C GLY A 392 16.82 11.13 -1.99
N PHE A 393 17.43 11.59 -0.90
CA PHE A 393 18.77 11.16 -0.53
C PHE A 393 18.90 11.05 1.00
N GLU A 394 19.81 10.19 1.43
CA GLU A 394 20.16 9.97 2.82
C GLU A 394 21.68 9.91 2.95
N LEU A 395 22.21 10.52 3.97
CA LEU A 395 23.62 10.44 4.36
C LEU A 395 23.70 9.94 5.81
N LEU A 396 24.37 8.81 6.01
CA LEU A 396 24.62 8.22 7.33
C LEU A 396 26.10 8.28 7.65
N PHE A 397 26.40 8.57 8.90
CA PHE A 397 27.70 8.38 9.51
C PHE A 397 27.55 7.47 10.73
N GLU A 398 28.21 6.34 10.68
CA GLU A 398 28.22 5.35 11.74
C GLU A 398 29.61 5.20 12.28
N ALA A 399 29.74 5.03 13.59
CA ALA A 399 31.06 4.80 14.19
C ALA A 399 30.97 4.02 15.50
N ASP A 400 31.99 3.21 15.73
CA ASP A 400 32.29 2.61 17.01
C ASP A 400 33.37 3.44 17.70
N VAL A 401 33.03 4.03 18.85
CA VAL A 401 33.99 4.81 19.63
C VAL A 401 34.92 3.88 20.41
N ASN A 402 34.36 2.78 20.85
CA ASN A 402 35.06 1.67 21.54
C ASN A 402 34.11 0.46 21.60
N ASP A 403 34.56 -0.64 22.19
CA ASP A 403 33.78 -1.88 22.34
C ASP A 403 32.40 -1.71 23.02
N ARG A 404 32.11 -0.55 23.61
CA ARG A 404 30.86 -0.30 24.36
C ARG A 404 29.98 0.81 23.81
N LEU A 405 30.51 1.69 22.99
CA LEU A 405 29.82 2.86 22.53
C LEU A 405 29.84 2.94 21.01
N ARG A 406 28.67 2.86 20.46
CA ARG A 406 28.39 2.98 19.02
C ARG A 406 27.39 4.11 18.79
N PHE A 407 27.49 4.80 17.67
CA PHE A 407 26.51 5.80 17.29
C PHE A 407 26.28 5.84 15.78
N THR A 408 25.09 6.29 15.41
CA THR A 408 24.70 6.60 14.04
C THR A 408 24.14 8.02 14.01
N VAL A 409 24.59 8.84 13.08
CA VAL A 409 24.03 10.17 12.80
C VAL A 409 23.64 10.20 11.34
N GLY A 410 22.45 10.68 11.05
CA GLY A 410 21.96 10.75 9.69
C GLY A 410 21.23 12.04 9.38
N ALA A 411 21.22 12.36 8.09
CA ALA A 411 20.41 13.42 7.51
C ALA A 411 19.78 12.91 6.21
N ASN A 412 18.51 13.24 5.99
CA ASN A 412 17.83 12.90 4.76
C ASN A 412 17.05 14.08 4.22
N TYR A 413 16.83 14.05 2.92
CA TYR A 413 15.96 14.95 2.17
C TYR A 413 15.06 14.14 1.25
N PHE A 414 13.83 14.57 1.13
CA PHE A 414 12.82 13.98 0.27
C PHE A 414 12.03 15.09 -0.42
N ASP A 415 11.75 14.92 -1.70
CA ASP A 415 10.97 15.83 -2.55
C ASP A 415 9.97 15.00 -3.35
N GLU A 416 8.71 15.37 -3.30
CA GLU A 416 7.62 14.72 -4.00
C GLU A 416 6.80 15.75 -4.76
N THR A 417 6.48 15.41 -5.99
CA THR A 417 5.43 16.05 -6.76
C THR A 417 4.41 14.99 -7.14
N ALA A 418 3.20 15.16 -6.68
CA ALA A 418 2.11 14.24 -6.99
C ALA A 418 0.96 14.99 -7.64
N PHE A 419 0.35 14.31 -8.59
CA PHE A 419 -0.81 14.80 -9.34
C PHE A 419 -1.88 13.72 -9.35
N ASN A 420 -3.11 14.09 -9.07
CA ASN A 420 -4.28 13.22 -9.18
C ASN A 420 -5.37 13.93 -9.94
N GLY A 421 -5.67 13.47 -11.15
CA GLY A 421 -6.83 13.91 -11.93
C GLY A 421 -7.92 12.85 -11.93
N SER A 422 -9.11 13.19 -11.50
CA SER A 422 -10.25 12.28 -11.52
C SER A 422 -11.41 12.87 -12.30
N ASN A 423 -12.05 12.02 -13.08
CA ASN A 423 -13.28 12.37 -13.80
C ASN A 423 -14.35 11.33 -13.49
N THR A 424 -15.46 11.74 -12.95
CA THR A 424 -16.63 10.89 -12.81
C THR A 424 -17.64 11.25 -13.89
N CYS A 425 -18.10 10.25 -14.58
CA CYS A 425 -19.02 10.42 -15.68
C CYS A 425 -20.22 9.49 -15.50
N TYR A 426 -21.40 10.05 -15.64
CA TYR A 426 -22.65 9.27 -15.62
C TYR A 426 -23.10 9.01 -17.05
N ASP A 427 -23.28 7.74 -17.41
CA ASP A 427 -23.91 7.39 -18.68
C ASP A 427 -25.41 7.74 -18.64
N LEU A 428 -25.81 8.66 -19.47
CA LEU A 428 -27.18 9.16 -19.50
C LEU A 428 -28.05 8.30 -20.39
N PHE A 429 -29.16 7.78 -19.87
CA PHE A 429 -30.21 7.13 -20.65
C PHE A 429 -31.07 8.16 -21.40
N VAL A 430 -31.14 8.01 -22.69
CA VAL A 430 -32.13 8.71 -23.52
C VAL A 430 -33.47 7.99 -23.46
N GLY A 431 -34.38 8.43 -22.58
CA GLY A 431 -35.75 7.96 -22.55
C GLY A 431 -36.47 8.28 -23.85
N ASN A 432 -37.29 7.33 -24.35
CA ASN A 432 -38.16 7.37 -25.54
C ASN A 432 -37.54 6.94 -26.86
N GLY A 433 -36.99 5.75 -26.95
CA GLY A 433 -36.88 4.97 -28.18
C GLY A 433 -35.88 5.43 -29.23
N ALA A 434 -34.99 6.33 -28.90
CA ALA A 434 -33.84 6.64 -29.72
C ALA A 434 -32.63 5.80 -29.22
N SER A 435 -32.18 4.88 -30.04
CA SER A 435 -31.01 4.07 -29.80
C SER A 435 -29.73 4.92 -29.93
N GLY A 436 -29.29 5.51 -28.83
CA GLY A 436 -28.06 6.26 -28.76
C GLY A 436 -27.61 6.36 -27.30
N GLN A 437 -26.72 5.50 -26.90
CA GLN A 437 -26.02 5.59 -25.63
C GLN A 437 -24.87 6.57 -25.85
N VAL A 438 -24.78 7.63 -25.06
CA VAL A 438 -23.61 8.51 -25.03
C VAL A 438 -22.74 7.99 -23.91
N THR A 439 -21.62 7.36 -24.24
CA THR A 439 -20.67 6.86 -23.27
C THR A 439 -19.62 7.92 -22.95
N CYS A 440 -19.02 7.84 -21.77
CA CYS A 440 -17.92 8.72 -21.39
C CYS A 440 -16.73 8.63 -22.35
N GLN A 441 -16.53 7.47 -22.99
CA GLN A 441 -15.52 7.28 -24.03
C GLN A 441 -15.84 8.02 -25.35
N ASP A 442 -17.14 8.22 -25.65
CA ASP A 442 -17.54 8.89 -26.88
C ASP A 442 -17.40 10.41 -26.82
N THR A 443 -17.21 10.98 -25.63
CA THR A 443 -17.17 12.43 -25.45
C THR A 443 -15.89 13.06 -25.96
N GLY A 444 -14.80 12.29 -26.05
CA GLY A 444 -13.49 12.81 -26.48
C GLY A 444 -13.04 14.04 -25.69
N LEU A 445 -13.52 14.19 -24.46
CA LEU A 445 -13.11 15.28 -23.57
C LEU A 445 -11.66 15.02 -23.15
N HIS A 446 -10.75 15.61 -23.89
CA HIS A 446 -9.35 15.69 -23.51
C HIS A 446 -9.18 16.97 -22.71
N PHE A 447 -8.79 16.84 -21.47
CA PHE A 447 -8.33 17.96 -20.66
C PHE A 447 -6.84 18.15 -20.96
N GLU A 448 -6.46 19.10 -21.79
CA GLU A 448 -5.08 19.52 -21.94
C GLU A 448 -4.79 20.59 -20.89
N LEU A 449 -4.01 20.26 -19.89
CA LEU A 449 -3.31 21.27 -19.11
C LEU A 449 -2.27 21.91 -20.01
N VAL A 450 -2.36 23.21 -20.22
CA VAL A 450 -1.30 23.95 -20.90
C VAL A 450 -0.19 24.17 -19.90
N PRO A 451 0.97 23.49 -20.03
CA PRO A 451 2.04 23.49 -19.01
C PRO A 451 2.58 24.88 -18.61
N ASP A 452 2.34 25.89 -19.44
CA ASP A 452 2.84 27.25 -19.25
C ASP A 452 1.77 28.26 -18.80
N ASN A 453 0.53 27.82 -18.51
CA ASN A 453 -0.51 28.70 -18.05
C ASN A 453 -1.37 27.99 -16.97
N PRO A 454 -1.02 28.12 -15.69
CA PRO A 454 -1.75 27.50 -14.59
C PRO A 454 -3.20 27.98 -14.43
N ASN A 455 -3.65 28.95 -15.25
CA ASN A 455 -4.97 29.52 -15.20
C ASN A 455 -5.88 29.05 -16.35
N SER A 456 -5.47 28.07 -17.15
CA SER A 456 -6.27 27.66 -18.30
C SER A 456 -6.59 26.18 -18.30
N VAL A 457 -7.68 25.82 -17.64
CA VAL A 457 -8.47 24.65 -18.08
C VAL A 457 -9.32 25.13 -19.26
N PHE A 458 -8.92 24.81 -20.48
CA PHE A 458 -9.71 25.12 -21.67
C PHE A 458 -10.60 23.92 -21.97
N ILE A 459 -11.84 23.95 -21.50
CA ILE A 459 -12.93 23.29 -22.24
C ILE A 459 -13.32 24.26 -23.33
N ASP A 460 -12.98 23.98 -24.58
CA ASP A 460 -13.47 24.78 -25.70
C ASP A 460 -15.01 24.71 -25.73
N PRO A 461 -15.73 25.78 -25.33
CA PRO A 461 -17.18 25.77 -25.30
C PRO A 461 -17.83 25.47 -26.68
N THR A 462 -17.04 25.65 -27.76
CA THR A 462 -17.53 25.33 -29.13
C THR A 462 -17.46 23.84 -29.38
N GLN A 463 -16.53 23.09 -28.77
CA GLN A 463 -16.48 21.64 -28.87
C GLN A 463 -17.61 20.97 -28.06
N ALA A 464 -17.92 21.47 -26.87
CA ALA A 464 -19.01 20.92 -26.06
C ALA A 464 -20.38 21.05 -26.74
N ALA A 465 -20.62 22.15 -27.45
CA ALA A 465 -21.83 22.35 -28.23
C ALA A 465 -21.89 21.45 -29.48
N ASP A 466 -20.76 21.14 -30.10
CA ASP A 466 -20.64 20.27 -31.26
C ASP A 466 -20.71 18.78 -30.88
N LEU A 467 -20.24 18.41 -29.70
CA LEU A 467 -20.25 17.05 -29.19
C LEU A 467 -21.63 16.58 -28.70
N TRP A 468 -22.48 17.52 -28.25
CA TRP A 468 -23.84 17.18 -27.76
C TRP A 468 -25.00 17.95 -28.37
N PRO A 469 -25.10 18.03 -29.68
CA PRO A 469 -26.19 18.78 -30.32
C PRO A 469 -27.59 18.20 -30.04
N ASN A 470 -27.69 16.99 -29.51
CA ASN A 470 -28.89 16.26 -29.22
C ASN A 470 -28.96 15.60 -27.84
N ALA A 471 -28.15 16.06 -26.85
CA ALA A 471 -28.20 15.51 -25.52
C ALA A 471 -29.62 15.50 -24.97
N PRO A 472 -30.13 14.37 -24.49
CA PRO A 472 -31.46 14.30 -23.93
C PRO A 472 -31.55 15.11 -22.65
N ARG A 473 -32.63 15.83 -22.50
CA ARG A 473 -32.94 16.62 -21.32
C ARG A 473 -33.60 15.74 -20.28
N ILE A 474 -32.99 15.66 -19.09
CA ILE A 474 -33.57 15.00 -17.93
C ILE A 474 -34.37 16.06 -17.17
N ASN A 475 -35.62 15.78 -16.86
CA ASN A 475 -36.47 16.61 -16.00
C ASN A 475 -36.00 16.41 -14.53
N GLY A 476 -35.35 17.40 -13.98
CA GLY A 476 -34.83 17.41 -12.61
C GLY A 476 -33.34 17.15 -12.60
N GLY A 477 -32.57 18.24 -12.46
CA GLY A 477 -31.13 18.34 -12.34
C GLY A 477 -30.34 17.03 -12.25
N GLY A 478 -30.07 16.40 -13.38
CA GLY A 478 -29.15 15.25 -13.41
C GLY A 478 -27.71 15.75 -13.41
N PRO A 479 -26.81 15.13 -12.65
CA PRO A 479 -25.43 15.51 -12.68
C PRO A 479 -24.84 15.29 -14.08
N GLY A 480 -24.14 16.28 -14.59
CA GLY A 480 -23.24 16.13 -15.73
C GLY A 480 -21.88 15.58 -15.26
N PRO A 481 -20.90 15.49 -16.16
CA PRO A 481 -19.55 15.08 -15.76
C PRO A 481 -19.01 16.05 -14.68
N PHE A 482 -18.47 15.50 -13.62
CA PHE A 482 -17.72 16.26 -12.65
C PHE A 482 -16.33 15.65 -12.52
N GLY A 483 -15.36 16.45 -12.17
CA GLY A 483 -14.00 15.99 -12.01
C GLY A 483 -13.20 17.00 -11.24
N GLY A 484 -12.01 16.59 -10.86
CA GLY A 484 -11.09 17.41 -10.11
C GLY A 484 -9.65 17.07 -10.43
N GLU A 485 -8.80 18.00 -10.09
CA GLU A 485 -7.37 17.86 -10.16
C GLU A 485 -6.77 18.30 -8.83
N VAL A 486 -6.01 17.42 -8.22
CA VAL A 486 -5.25 17.72 -7.02
C VAL A 486 -3.77 17.59 -7.33
N SER A 487 -3.02 18.66 -7.07
CA SER A 487 -1.58 18.67 -7.16
C SER A 487 -0.97 18.90 -5.79
N VAL A 488 0.05 18.11 -5.43
CA VAL A 488 0.72 18.15 -4.13
C VAL A 488 2.22 18.27 -4.32
N TRP A 489 2.84 19.14 -3.55
CA TRP A 489 4.30 19.28 -3.44
C TRP A 489 4.69 19.10 -1.98
N ASN A 490 5.49 18.10 -1.70
CA ASN A 490 5.96 17.79 -0.36
C ASN A 490 7.47 17.78 -0.31
N LYS A 491 8.06 18.53 0.61
CA LYS A 491 9.49 18.50 0.89
C LYS A 491 9.71 18.14 2.35
N SER A 492 10.57 17.17 2.60
CA SER A 492 10.86 16.72 3.96
C SER A 492 12.36 16.73 4.21
N THR A 493 12.75 17.31 5.32
CA THR A 493 14.12 17.32 5.81
C THR A 493 14.16 16.68 7.19
N GLY A 494 15.05 15.71 7.39
CA GLY A 494 15.23 15.04 8.69
C GLY A 494 16.69 15.00 9.11
N ILE A 495 16.91 15.19 10.40
CA ILE A 495 18.22 14.99 11.04
C ILE A 495 18.01 14.12 12.27
N PHE A 496 18.79 13.06 12.41
CA PHE A 496 18.63 12.13 13.51
C PHE A 496 19.97 11.64 14.06
N GLY A 497 19.91 11.18 15.30
CA GLY A 497 21.03 10.51 15.96
C GLY A 497 20.53 9.34 16.79
N HIS A 498 21.30 8.28 16.80
CA HIS A 498 21.06 7.08 17.59
C HIS A 498 22.39 6.64 18.23
N MET A 499 22.34 6.26 19.50
CA MET A 499 23.47 5.83 20.29
C MET A 499 23.14 4.52 21.00
N THR A 500 24.05 3.56 20.92
CA THR A 500 24.01 2.30 21.67
C THR A 500 25.17 2.29 22.67
N TYR A 501 24.87 2.01 23.95
CA TYR A 501 25.85 1.93 25.02
C TYR A 501 25.71 0.62 25.80
N ASP A 502 26.76 -0.20 25.78
CA ASP A 502 26.85 -1.46 26.52
C ASP A 502 27.44 -1.19 27.91
N PHE A 503 26.59 -1.18 28.97
CA PHE A 503 27.06 -1.05 30.36
C PHE A 503 28.00 -2.20 30.75
N ASN A 504 27.65 -3.40 30.31
CA ASN A 504 28.37 -4.64 30.45
C ASN A 504 27.83 -5.67 29.43
N GLU A 505 28.24 -6.93 29.50
CA GLU A 505 27.81 -8.02 28.62
C GLU A 505 26.32 -8.31 28.70
N ASP A 506 25.67 -7.95 29.81
CA ASP A 506 24.24 -8.24 30.06
C ASP A 506 23.31 -7.08 29.67
N TRP A 507 23.76 -5.83 29.75
CA TRP A 507 22.90 -4.67 29.65
C TRP A 507 23.33 -3.68 28.56
N THR A 508 22.43 -3.39 27.69
CA THR A 508 22.58 -2.42 26.58
C THR A 508 21.49 -1.34 26.68
N LEU A 509 21.86 -0.09 26.46
CA LEU A 509 20.99 1.06 26.36
C LEU A 509 21.07 1.63 24.95
N ASP A 510 19.91 1.80 24.31
CA ASP A 510 19.78 2.53 23.06
C ASP A 510 18.99 3.83 23.30
N VAL A 511 19.50 4.93 22.75
CA VAL A 511 18.84 6.24 22.81
C VAL A 511 18.91 6.88 21.42
N GLY A 512 17.80 7.39 20.96
CA GLY A 512 17.72 8.07 19.68
C GLY A 512 16.77 9.27 19.72
N ALA A 513 16.99 10.20 18.82
CA ALA A 513 16.05 11.28 18.55
C ALA A 513 16.19 11.75 17.10
N ARG A 514 15.09 12.19 16.53
CA ARG A 514 15.03 12.77 15.20
C ARG A 514 14.22 14.05 15.23
N TRP A 515 14.67 15.05 14.52
CA TRP A 515 13.90 16.19 14.09
C TRP A 515 13.54 16.05 12.62
N THR A 516 12.28 16.28 12.30
CA THR A 516 11.76 16.26 10.92
C THR A 516 10.96 17.53 10.69
N GLU A 517 11.13 18.13 9.50
CA GLU A 517 10.34 19.26 9.00
C GLU A 517 9.79 18.91 7.63
N ASP A 518 8.50 19.11 7.47
CA ASP A 518 7.74 18.86 6.25
C ASP A 518 7.11 20.16 5.76
N ASP A 519 7.53 20.61 4.59
CA ASP A 519 6.88 21.67 3.84
C ASP A 519 5.92 21.04 2.84
N ARG A 520 4.63 21.33 3.00
CA ARG A 520 3.57 20.80 2.13
C ARG A 520 2.82 21.94 1.47
N GLU A 521 2.51 21.75 0.20
CA GLU A 521 1.69 22.66 -0.60
C GLU A 521 0.73 21.82 -1.43
N PHE A 522 -0.54 22.24 -1.54
CA PHE A 522 -1.49 21.61 -2.42
C PHE A 522 -2.29 22.65 -3.19
N HIS A 523 -2.72 22.25 -4.39
CA HIS A 523 -3.68 22.97 -5.20
C HIS A 523 -4.79 21.99 -5.60
N ASN A 524 -6.03 22.39 -5.36
CA ASN A 524 -7.20 21.62 -5.76
C ASN A 524 -8.04 22.45 -6.73
N PHE A 525 -8.38 21.85 -7.85
CA PHE A 525 -9.27 22.42 -8.83
C PHE A 525 -10.39 21.41 -9.10
N GLU A 526 -11.60 21.79 -8.82
CA GLU A 526 -12.78 21.00 -9.09
C GLU A 526 -13.66 21.67 -10.14
N PHE A 527 -14.26 20.88 -10.99
CA PHE A 527 -15.27 21.31 -11.91
C PHE A 527 -16.48 20.37 -11.83
N ALA A 528 -17.65 20.94 -11.81
CA ALA A 528 -18.89 20.18 -11.99
C ALA A 528 -19.70 20.84 -13.10
N SER A 529 -20.37 20.05 -13.91
CA SER A 529 -21.41 20.60 -14.75
C SER A 529 -22.60 20.90 -13.84
N THR A 530 -22.95 22.16 -13.68
CA THR A 530 -24.21 22.52 -13.06
C THR A 530 -25.35 21.85 -13.84
N GLY A 531 -26.17 21.08 -13.11
CA GLY A 531 -27.32 20.40 -13.71
C GLY A 531 -28.09 21.35 -14.62
N CYS A 532 -28.41 20.88 -15.79
CA CYS A 532 -29.27 21.65 -16.71
C CYS A 532 -30.60 21.91 -16.01
N ASP A 533 -30.86 23.14 -15.60
CA ASP A 533 -32.18 23.53 -15.08
C ASP A 533 -33.20 23.41 -16.24
N VAL A 534 -33.94 22.34 -16.24
CA VAL A 534 -34.90 21.99 -17.31
C VAL A 534 -36.17 22.77 -17.10
N GLY A 535 -36.04 24.07 -17.02
CA GLY A 535 -37.18 24.95 -17.23
C GLY A 535 -37.64 24.87 -18.67
N LEU A 536 -38.69 24.13 -18.93
CA LEU A 536 -39.71 24.12 -19.99
C LEU A 536 -39.45 24.85 -21.34
N ASP A 537 -38.25 25.34 -21.66
CA ASP A 537 -37.94 25.97 -22.94
C ASP A 537 -37.14 25.00 -23.84
N PRO A 538 -37.73 24.43 -24.90
CA PRO A 538 -37.08 23.53 -25.84
C PRO A 538 -35.87 24.13 -26.58
N GLN A 539 -35.63 25.41 -26.46
CA GLN A 539 -34.53 26.12 -27.14
C GLN A 539 -33.38 26.50 -26.24
N ASN A 540 -33.47 26.26 -24.94
CA ASN A 540 -32.34 26.44 -24.03
C ASN A 540 -31.54 25.13 -24.01
N MET A 541 -30.66 24.99 -24.96
CA MET A 541 -29.62 23.97 -24.90
C MET A 541 -28.77 24.22 -23.65
N CYS A 542 -28.40 23.16 -22.96
CA CYS A 542 -27.37 23.23 -21.93
C CYS A 542 -26.13 23.87 -22.54
N ALA A 543 -26.03 25.15 -22.49
CA ALA A 543 -24.77 25.82 -22.67
C ALA A 543 -23.98 25.54 -21.39
N TYR A 544 -22.90 24.80 -21.50
CA TYR A 544 -21.87 24.78 -20.46
C TYR A 544 -21.33 26.21 -20.37
N THR A 545 -22.05 27.07 -19.69
CA THR A 545 -21.44 28.25 -19.12
C THR A 545 -20.76 27.71 -17.86
N LEU A 546 -19.46 27.70 -17.82
CA LEU A 546 -18.72 27.85 -16.58
C LEU A 546 -19.28 29.12 -15.92
N GLU A 547 -20.43 29.01 -15.29
CA GLU A 547 -20.86 30.04 -14.37
C GLU A 547 -19.90 29.92 -13.19
N THR A 548 -18.85 30.75 -13.23
CA THR A 548 -17.94 31.07 -12.13
C THR A 548 -18.65 31.40 -10.81
N SER A 549 -19.97 31.34 -10.76
CA SER A 549 -20.77 31.57 -9.57
C SER A 549 -20.91 30.40 -8.61
N LEU A 550 -20.64 29.18 -9.04
CA LEU A 550 -20.64 28.00 -8.15
C LEU A 550 -19.24 27.65 -7.63
N PHE A 551 -18.19 28.01 -8.38
CA PHE A 551 -16.82 27.84 -7.93
C PHE A 551 -16.20 29.19 -7.71
N GLN A 552 -15.96 29.59 -6.47
CA GLN A 552 -15.18 30.76 -6.19
C GLN A 552 -13.72 30.43 -6.38
N VAL A 553 -13.27 30.54 -7.62
CA VAL A 553 -11.86 30.44 -7.98
C VAL A 553 -11.16 31.63 -7.32
N ASN A 554 -10.07 31.36 -6.59
CA ASN A 554 -9.26 32.47 -6.06
C ASN A 554 -8.64 33.28 -7.22
N ASP A 555 -7.97 34.42 -6.89
CA ASP A 555 -7.35 35.30 -7.89
C ASP A 555 -6.31 34.59 -8.79
N SER A 556 -5.86 33.36 -8.42
CA SER A 556 -4.92 32.52 -9.16
C SER A 556 -5.57 31.46 -10.06
N GLY A 557 -6.90 31.32 -10.00
CA GLY A 557 -7.63 30.35 -10.81
C GLY A 557 -7.80 28.96 -10.19
N PHE A 558 -7.35 28.74 -8.96
CA PHE A 558 -7.55 27.49 -8.22
C PHE A 558 -8.75 27.57 -7.29
N PHE A 559 -9.46 26.45 -7.11
CA PHE A 559 -10.57 26.36 -6.18
C PHE A 559 -10.06 26.50 -4.74
N ASN A 560 -8.98 25.77 -4.41
CA ASN A 560 -8.35 25.80 -3.11
C ASN A 560 -6.82 25.68 -3.27
N GLN A 561 -6.10 26.44 -2.47
CA GLN A 561 -4.64 26.42 -2.44
C GLN A 561 -4.18 26.73 -1.02
N GLU A 562 -3.32 25.88 -0.48
CA GLU A 562 -2.78 26.05 0.87
C GLU A 562 -1.34 25.54 0.94
N ALA A 563 -0.55 26.12 1.84
CA ALA A 563 0.79 25.67 2.14
C ALA A 563 1.01 25.71 3.66
N ALA A 564 1.60 24.66 4.19
CA ALA A 564 1.88 24.54 5.63
C ALA A 564 3.21 23.85 5.87
N THR A 565 3.86 24.24 6.97
CA THR A 565 5.08 23.58 7.45
C THR A 565 4.77 22.88 8.78
N PHE A 566 5.08 21.60 8.85
CA PHE A 566 4.92 20.78 10.05
C PHE A 566 6.30 20.33 10.54
N SER A 567 6.54 20.37 11.85
CA SER A 567 7.81 19.90 12.41
C SER A 567 7.61 19.14 13.71
N GLU A 568 8.30 17.99 13.83
CA GLU A 568 8.18 17.10 14.98
C GLU A 568 9.55 16.57 15.44
N VAL A 569 9.60 16.23 16.74
CA VAL A 569 10.76 15.55 17.33
C VAL A 569 10.31 14.20 17.89
N THR A 570 10.85 13.12 17.36
CA THR A 570 10.51 11.75 17.74
C THR A 570 11.67 11.08 18.50
N PRO A 571 11.57 10.97 19.83
CA PRO A 571 12.57 10.25 20.64
C PRO A 571 12.33 8.74 20.65
N MET A 572 13.40 8.00 21.01
CA MET A 572 13.39 6.56 21.24
C MET A 572 14.31 6.23 22.42
N LEU A 573 13.90 5.28 23.25
CA LEU A 573 14.70 4.71 24.32
C LEU A 573 14.46 3.21 24.39
N SER A 574 15.52 2.40 24.37
CA SER A 574 15.43 0.97 24.65
C SER A 574 16.44 0.53 25.71
N LEU A 575 16.00 -0.36 26.58
CA LEU A 575 16.86 -1.02 27.57
C LEU A 575 16.77 -2.53 27.37
N THR A 576 17.88 -3.13 26.99
CA THR A 576 18.00 -4.56 26.71
C THR A 576 18.77 -5.26 27.81
N ARG A 577 18.27 -6.43 28.20
CA ARG A 577 18.99 -7.37 29.03
C ARG A 577 19.28 -8.66 28.27
N ASN A 578 20.52 -8.91 27.94
CA ASN A 578 20.99 -10.16 27.38
C ASN A 578 20.98 -11.26 28.43
N LEU A 579 20.58 -12.45 28.02
CA LEU A 579 20.49 -13.62 28.90
C LEU A 579 21.68 -14.52 28.64
N ALA A 580 22.30 -15.00 29.73
CA ALA A 580 23.40 -15.93 29.64
C ALA A 580 22.97 -17.25 29.00
N SER A 581 23.80 -17.78 28.13
CA SER A 581 23.64 -19.12 27.53
C SER A 581 23.55 -20.21 28.60
N GLY A 582 22.66 -21.18 28.43
CA GLY A 582 22.45 -22.31 29.31
C GLY A 582 22.03 -23.56 28.51
N ASP A 583 21.73 -24.66 29.22
CA ASP A 583 21.44 -25.96 28.59
C ASP A 583 20.25 -25.94 27.61
N MET A 584 19.26 -25.08 27.80
CA MET A 584 18.11 -24.97 26.92
C MET A 584 18.06 -23.67 26.13
N LEU A 585 18.53 -22.57 26.69
CA LEU A 585 18.57 -21.25 26.05
C LEU A 585 19.97 -21.01 25.51
N GLN A 586 20.14 -20.93 24.21
CA GLN A 586 21.41 -20.69 23.56
C GLN A 586 21.78 -19.22 23.53
N SER A 587 20.84 -18.39 23.20
CA SER A 587 20.93 -16.93 23.28
C SER A 587 19.51 -16.35 23.50
N GLY A 588 19.44 -15.21 24.15
CA GLY A 588 18.16 -14.55 24.32
C GLY A 588 18.31 -13.19 24.95
N MET A 589 17.26 -12.38 24.84
CA MET A 589 17.17 -11.07 25.46
C MET A 589 15.74 -10.75 25.90
N PHE A 590 15.64 -9.93 26.92
CA PHE A 590 14.47 -9.14 27.23
C PHE A 590 14.75 -7.69 26.88
N TYR A 591 13.76 -6.98 26.37
CA TYR A 591 13.87 -5.55 26.13
C TYR A 591 12.63 -4.79 26.61
N PHE A 592 12.85 -3.54 26.95
CA PHE A 592 11.83 -2.51 27.06
C PHE A 592 12.12 -1.45 26.00
N LEU A 593 11.10 -1.05 25.25
CA LEU A 593 11.18 0.00 24.23
C LEU A 593 10.14 1.08 24.49
N TYR A 594 10.57 2.33 24.48
CA TYR A 594 9.77 3.49 24.29
C TYR A 594 10.10 4.13 22.94
N SER A 595 9.09 4.40 22.12
CA SER A 595 9.28 5.07 20.82
C SER A 595 8.11 5.97 20.51
N GLU A 596 8.37 7.04 19.77
CA GLU A 596 7.35 7.94 19.25
C GLU A 596 7.37 7.96 17.73
N GLY A 597 6.18 8.20 17.16
CA GLY A 597 5.97 8.42 15.73
C GLY A 597 4.92 9.49 15.50
N PHE A 598 4.91 10.05 14.32
CA PHE A 598 3.90 11.01 13.90
C PHE A 598 3.47 10.78 12.46
N LEU A 599 2.22 11.12 12.18
CA LEU A 599 1.71 11.30 10.83
C LEU A 599 1.66 12.81 10.55
N THR A 600 2.18 13.25 9.41
CA THR A 600 2.23 14.68 9.09
C THR A 600 0.83 15.26 8.93
N GLY A 601 0.68 16.56 9.11
CA GLY A 601 -0.57 17.28 8.86
C GLY A 601 -0.92 17.29 7.36
N GLY A 602 -2.13 17.70 7.05
CA GLY A 602 -2.66 17.72 5.69
C GLY A 602 -3.64 18.87 5.45
N PHE A 603 -4.44 18.73 4.39
CA PHE A 603 -5.33 19.76 3.90
C PHE A 603 -6.73 19.23 3.65
N ASN A 604 -7.73 20.05 3.88
CA ASN A 604 -9.14 19.80 3.57
C ASN A 604 -9.41 20.22 2.12
N THR A 605 -9.58 19.25 1.23
CA THR A 605 -9.71 19.50 -0.21
C THR A 605 -11.11 19.98 -0.61
N GLU A 606 -12.14 19.59 0.14
CA GLU A 606 -13.55 19.94 -0.14
C GLU A 606 -13.96 21.32 0.39
N VAL A 607 -13.10 21.96 1.16
CA VAL A 607 -13.42 23.26 1.80
C VAL A 607 -13.02 24.41 0.91
N ASN A 608 -13.97 25.29 0.61
CA ASN A 608 -13.74 26.50 -0.19
C ASN A 608 -12.83 27.51 0.54
N ALA A 609 -11.89 28.13 -0.19
CA ALA A 609 -10.99 29.17 0.31
C ALA A 609 -11.69 30.43 0.88
N ASN A 610 -12.98 30.62 0.63
CA ASN A 610 -13.77 31.74 1.14
C ASN A 610 -14.52 31.44 2.47
N ILE A 611 -13.91 30.62 3.32
CA ILE A 611 -14.45 30.29 4.64
C ILE A 611 -14.66 31.58 5.45
N PRO A 612 -15.86 31.80 6.05
CA PRO A 612 -16.08 32.92 6.96
C PRO A 612 -15.10 32.90 8.14
N GLU A 613 -14.74 34.06 8.67
CA GLU A 613 -13.93 34.18 9.90
C GLU A 613 -14.54 33.32 11.03
N GLY A 614 -13.79 32.27 11.47
CA GLY A 614 -14.24 31.26 12.45
C GLY A 614 -14.80 29.98 11.87
N GLY A 615 -14.75 29.77 10.53
CA GLY A 615 -15.03 28.50 9.89
C GLY A 615 -13.89 27.48 10.04
N PRO A 616 -14.04 26.26 9.52
CA PRO A 616 -13.03 25.20 9.63
C PRO A 616 -11.72 25.60 8.95
N ASN A 617 -10.61 25.09 9.48
CA ASN A 617 -9.29 25.34 8.91
C ASN A 617 -9.11 24.57 7.61
N LEU A 618 -8.42 25.15 6.63
CA LEU A 618 -8.01 24.48 5.40
C LEU A 618 -6.96 23.39 5.65
N SER A 619 -6.19 23.51 6.72
CA SER A 619 -5.19 22.53 7.12
C SER A 619 -5.46 21.96 8.50
N TYR A 620 -5.04 20.74 8.71
CA TYR A 620 -5.05 20.06 10.00
C TYR A 620 -3.63 19.65 10.41
N GLY A 621 -3.40 19.53 11.73
CA GLY A 621 -2.08 19.27 12.31
C GLY A 621 -1.62 17.82 12.22
N PRO A 622 -0.40 17.53 12.65
CA PRO A 622 0.10 16.17 12.82
C PRO A 622 -0.68 15.41 13.91
N GLU A 623 -0.73 14.08 13.78
CA GLU A 623 -1.14 13.18 14.86
C GLU A 623 0.07 12.45 15.44
N ASN A 624 0.00 12.08 16.71
CA ASN A 624 1.12 11.56 17.46
C ASN A 624 0.81 10.22 18.14
N VAL A 625 1.80 9.34 18.16
CA VAL A 625 1.73 8.04 18.82
C VAL A 625 2.93 7.85 19.75
N LYS A 626 2.66 7.39 20.99
CA LYS A 626 3.65 6.95 21.96
C LYS A 626 3.50 5.45 22.18
N ASN A 627 4.56 4.70 22.02
CA ASN A 627 4.59 3.26 22.20
C ASN A 627 5.41 2.86 23.43
N TYR A 628 4.88 1.92 24.21
CA TYR A 628 5.55 1.23 25.32
C TYR A 628 5.50 -0.26 25.05
N GLU A 629 6.65 -0.88 24.86
CA GLU A 629 6.73 -2.29 24.49
C GLU A 629 7.70 -3.03 25.39
N VAL A 630 7.34 -4.25 25.78
CA VAL A 630 8.21 -5.20 26.47
C VAL A 630 8.24 -6.48 25.67
N GLY A 631 9.44 -6.93 25.30
CA GLY A 631 9.57 -8.13 24.50
C GLY A 631 10.67 -9.08 24.95
N PHE A 632 10.56 -10.27 24.43
CA PHE A 632 11.51 -11.36 24.57
C PHE A 632 11.87 -11.93 23.20
N LYS A 633 13.17 -12.15 22.96
CA LYS A 633 13.66 -12.91 21.80
C LYS A 633 14.66 -13.95 22.27
N GLY A 634 14.59 -15.18 21.76
CA GLY A 634 15.51 -16.20 22.17
C GLY A 634 15.59 -17.40 21.23
N GLN A 635 16.75 -18.05 21.27
CA GLN A 635 17.03 -19.32 20.59
C GLN A 635 17.18 -20.45 21.61
N PHE A 636 16.51 -21.56 21.33
CA PHE A 636 16.47 -22.74 22.19
C PHE A 636 16.88 -23.99 21.42
N MET A 637 17.18 -25.08 22.17
CA MET A 637 17.42 -26.42 21.62
C MET A 637 18.55 -26.42 20.56
N ASP A 638 19.71 -25.87 20.91
CA ASP A 638 20.87 -25.71 20.01
C ASP A 638 20.58 -24.93 18.73
N GLY A 639 19.81 -23.84 18.85
CA GLY A 639 19.45 -22.96 17.74
C GLY A 639 18.30 -23.47 16.88
N ARG A 640 17.72 -24.64 17.19
CA ARG A 640 16.66 -25.26 16.40
C ARG A 640 15.28 -24.64 16.61
N VAL A 641 15.08 -23.86 17.66
CA VAL A 641 13.81 -23.20 17.98
C VAL A 641 14.06 -21.74 18.27
N GLN A 642 13.31 -20.88 17.64
CA GLN A 642 13.30 -19.42 17.85
C GLN A 642 11.94 -19.01 18.40
N VAL A 643 11.94 -18.12 19.39
CA VAL A 643 10.73 -17.54 19.99
C VAL A 643 10.93 -16.03 20.07
N MET A 644 9.97 -15.31 19.54
CA MET A 644 9.85 -13.86 19.70
C MET A 644 8.46 -13.57 20.24
N ALA A 645 8.39 -12.76 21.29
CA ALA A 645 7.12 -12.39 21.89
C ALA A 645 7.21 -10.97 22.46
N ASP A 646 6.17 -10.20 22.29
CA ASP A 646 6.06 -8.87 22.85
C ASP A 646 4.64 -8.54 23.32
N VAL A 647 4.57 -7.56 24.19
CA VAL A 647 3.34 -6.93 24.67
C VAL A 647 3.54 -5.43 24.52
N PHE A 648 2.59 -4.77 23.90
CA PHE A 648 2.67 -3.34 23.64
C PHE A 648 1.44 -2.58 24.11
N PHE A 649 1.63 -1.30 24.38
CA PHE A 649 0.62 -0.31 24.62
C PHE A 649 0.98 0.97 23.87
N MET A 650 0.06 1.47 23.04
CA MET A 650 0.22 2.68 22.25
C MET A 650 -0.84 3.70 22.64
N ASP A 651 -0.41 4.92 22.93
CA ASP A 651 -1.24 6.08 23.23
C ASP A 651 -1.25 6.99 22.00
N TYR A 652 -2.40 7.11 21.35
CA TYR A 652 -2.58 7.80 20.09
C TYR A 652 -3.42 9.05 20.27
N THR A 653 -2.82 10.21 20.04
CA THR A 653 -3.42 11.52 20.28
C THR A 653 -3.49 12.36 19.01
N ASP A 654 -4.42 13.32 19.03
CA ASP A 654 -4.63 14.24 17.91
C ASP A 654 -4.91 13.53 16.58
N GLN A 655 -5.64 12.38 16.62
CA GLN A 655 -5.93 11.61 15.43
C GLN A 655 -6.71 12.43 14.41
N GLN A 656 -6.27 12.34 13.18
CA GLN A 656 -6.92 12.92 12.00
C GLN A 656 -8.14 12.07 11.66
N LYS A 657 -9.33 12.63 11.87
CA LYS A 657 -10.60 11.96 11.55
C LYS A 657 -11.48 12.87 10.73
N SER A 658 -12.15 12.27 9.74
CA SER A 658 -13.14 12.97 8.93
C SER A 658 -14.52 12.96 9.59
N PHE A 659 -15.26 14.02 9.39
CA PHE A 659 -16.67 14.10 9.71
C PHE A 659 -17.41 14.97 8.71
N GLU A 660 -18.68 14.71 8.54
CA GLU A 660 -19.53 15.51 7.62
C GLU A 660 -20.12 16.73 8.32
N LEU A 661 -19.94 17.87 7.69
CA LEU A 661 -20.69 19.07 8.01
C LEU A 661 -21.92 19.17 7.11
N GLN A 662 -23.11 19.26 7.71
CA GLN A 662 -24.32 19.58 6.97
C GLN A 662 -24.29 21.05 6.54
N ASN A 663 -24.18 21.29 5.26
CA ASN A 663 -24.08 22.62 4.67
C ASN A 663 -25.48 23.13 4.23
N ASN A 664 -26.37 23.37 5.22
CA ASN A 664 -27.76 23.75 4.94
C ASN A 664 -27.94 25.18 4.39
N ASP A 665 -26.90 25.98 4.32
CA ASP A 665 -26.93 27.41 3.95
C ASP A 665 -25.95 27.81 2.84
N GLY A 666 -25.23 26.81 2.25
CA GLY A 666 -24.26 27.02 1.17
C GLY A 666 -23.02 27.81 1.57
N ILE A 667 -22.77 27.99 2.88
CA ILE A 667 -21.63 28.77 3.40
C ILE A 667 -20.30 28.15 2.96
N TYR A 668 -20.24 26.82 2.84
CA TYR A 668 -19.03 26.08 2.47
C TYR A 668 -18.89 25.76 0.98
N GLY A 669 -19.71 26.34 0.14
CA GLY A 669 -19.57 26.29 -1.31
C GLY A 669 -20.66 25.50 -2.02
N THR A 670 -21.18 24.44 -1.47
CA THR A 670 -22.26 23.61 -2.04
C THR A 670 -23.39 23.43 -1.03
N GLU A 671 -24.57 22.99 -1.48
CA GLU A 671 -25.66 22.59 -0.56
C GLU A 671 -25.46 21.16 -0.03
N ASP A 672 -24.47 20.43 -0.55
CA ASP A 672 -24.11 19.08 -0.13
C ASP A 672 -23.28 19.09 1.16
N PRO A 673 -23.31 18.02 1.96
CA PRO A 673 -22.41 17.88 3.11
C PRO A 673 -20.95 17.97 2.68
N VAL A 674 -20.14 18.64 3.49
CA VAL A 674 -18.69 18.79 3.25
C VAL A 674 -17.94 17.88 4.23
N GLU A 675 -17.04 17.06 3.72
CA GLU A 675 -16.17 16.24 4.54
C GLU A 675 -14.98 17.06 5.05
N LEU A 676 -14.78 17.04 6.36
CA LEU A 676 -13.68 17.74 7.02
C LEU A 676 -12.82 16.76 7.79
N VAL A 677 -11.52 16.86 7.62
CA VAL A 677 -10.53 16.21 8.46
C VAL A 677 -10.02 17.19 9.52
N THR A 678 -9.97 16.74 10.75
CA THR A 678 -9.38 17.53 11.85
C THR A 678 -8.81 16.63 12.96
N ASN A 679 -7.99 17.20 13.83
CA ASN A 679 -7.35 16.50 14.96
C ASN A 679 -8.29 16.46 16.16
N ILE A 680 -9.21 15.51 16.19
CA ILE A 680 -10.30 15.46 17.19
C ILE A 680 -10.44 14.13 17.92
N ALA A 681 -9.70 13.12 17.54
CA ALA A 681 -9.82 11.81 18.16
C ALA A 681 -8.57 11.41 18.93
N SER A 682 -8.77 10.57 19.93
CA SER A 682 -7.70 9.85 20.63
C SER A 682 -8.09 8.40 20.84
N SER A 683 -7.11 7.51 20.83
CA SER A 683 -7.31 6.08 21.08
C SER A 683 -6.15 5.45 21.84
N SER A 684 -6.42 4.33 22.48
CA SER A 684 -5.42 3.47 23.08
C SER A 684 -5.43 2.10 22.40
N ILE A 685 -4.24 1.65 21.99
CA ILE A 685 -4.06 0.38 21.31
C ILE A 685 -3.15 -0.49 22.17
N SER A 686 -3.58 -1.72 22.47
CA SER A 686 -2.79 -2.68 23.24
C SER A 686 -2.84 -4.05 22.59
N GLY A 687 -1.77 -4.84 22.74
CA GLY A 687 -1.76 -6.16 22.12
C GLY A 687 -0.61 -7.04 22.57
N VAL A 688 -0.65 -8.26 22.01
CA VAL A 688 0.34 -9.31 22.22
C VAL A 688 0.71 -9.90 20.86
N GLU A 689 1.99 -10.12 20.65
CA GLU A 689 2.52 -10.77 19.45
C GLU A 689 3.39 -11.94 19.87
N LEU A 690 3.26 -13.08 19.18
CA LEU A 690 4.09 -14.26 19.41
C LEU A 690 4.43 -14.87 18.06
N GLU A 691 5.72 -15.08 17.85
CA GLU A 691 6.27 -15.82 16.71
C GLU A 691 7.14 -16.96 17.21
N LEU A 692 6.83 -18.20 16.80
CA LEU A 692 7.60 -19.39 17.10
C LEU A 692 7.95 -20.09 15.80
N ARG A 693 9.21 -20.37 15.60
CA ARG A 693 9.73 -21.14 14.46
C ARG A 693 10.69 -22.19 14.96
N GLY A 694 10.54 -23.42 14.48
CA GLY A 694 11.45 -24.45 14.96
C GLY A 694 11.38 -25.81 14.29
N SER A 695 12.52 -26.48 14.32
CA SER A 695 12.68 -27.90 13.97
C SER A 695 12.61 -28.73 15.25
N PHE A 696 11.43 -29.27 15.54
CA PHE A 696 11.18 -30.06 16.76
C PHE A 696 11.53 -31.53 16.62
N TRP A 697 11.71 -32.03 15.39
CA TRP A 697 12.14 -33.40 15.06
C TRP A 697 12.90 -33.39 13.73
N ASP A 698 13.67 -34.44 13.48
CA ASP A 698 14.48 -34.57 12.27
C ASP A 698 13.61 -34.48 11.01
N GLY A 699 13.95 -33.54 10.13
CA GLY A 699 13.18 -33.22 8.92
C GLY A 699 11.87 -32.48 9.14
N GLY A 700 11.49 -32.17 10.38
CA GLY A 700 10.26 -31.49 10.72
C GLY A 700 10.49 -30.01 10.99
N PHE A 701 9.54 -29.18 10.58
CA PHE A 701 9.53 -27.74 10.87
C PHE A 701 8.10 -27.30 11.22
N VAL A 702 7.99 -26.40 12.20
CA VAL A 702 6.74 -25.77 12.61
C VAL A 702 6.97 -24.25 12.70
N SER A 703 6.05 -23.48 12.16
CA SER A 703 5.94 -22.05 12.43
C SER A 703 4.55 -21.77 13.01
N PHE A 704 4.51 -20.95 14.05
CA PHE A 704 3.29 -20.52 14.70
C PHE A 704 3.38 -19.03 14.99
N ASP A 705 2.42 -18.27 14.49
CA ASP A 705 2.32 -16.85 14.66
C ASP A 705 0.94 -16.51 15.26
N LEU A 706 0.91 -15.65 16.28
CA LEU A 706 -0.31 -15.21 16.96
C LEU A 706 -0.22 -13.70 17.18
N GLY A 707 -1.24 -12.99 16.72
CA GLY A 707 -1.50 -11.59 17.02
C GLY A 707 -2.80 -11.45 17.79
N TYR A 708 -2.78 -10.66 18.85
CA TYR A 708 -3.96 -10.16 19.53
C TYR A 708 -3.84 -8.64 19.68
N ILE A 709 -4.89 -7.94 19.31
CA ILE A 709 -4.92 -6.49 19.37
C ILE A 709 -6.26 -6.01 19.92
N LYS A 710 -6.23 -4.96 20.71
CA LYS A 710 -7.42 -4.27 21.17
C LYS A 710 -7.18 -2.77 20.95
N ASN A 711 -8.02 -2.17 20.15
CA ASN A 711 -8.04 -0.73 19.91
C ASN A 711 -9.34 -0.14 20.52
N GLU A 712 -9.20 0.86 21.37
CA GLU A 712 -10.33 1.55 22.02
C GLU A 712 -10.19 3.06 21.76
N TYR A 713 -11.23 3.66 21.21
CA TYR A 713 -11.31 5.12 21.11
C TYR A 713 -11.65 5.70 22.48
N ASP A 714 -10.82 6.64 22.93
CA ASP A 714 -10.98 7.31 24.22
C ASP A 714 -11.88 8.56 24.10
N ASP A 715 -11.74 9.29 22.99
CA ASP A 715 -12.53 10.47 22.68
C ASP A 715 -12.64 10.66 21.16
N TYR A 716 -13.84 11.02 20.71
CA TYR A 716 -14.12 11.56 19.38
C TYR A 716 -15.23 12.58 19.51
N SER A 717 -14.84 13.79 19.90
CA SER A 717 -15.77 14.87 20.15
C SER A 717 -15.35 16.14 19.42
N TYR A 718 -16.30 16.81 18.79
CA TYR A 718 -16.06 18.08 18.11
C TYR A 718 -17.14 19.11 18.43
N GLU A 719 -16.80 20.39 18.29
CA GLU A 719 -17.77 21.48 18.41
C GLU A 719 -18.62 21.54 17.15
N ASP A 720 -19.94 21.55 17.32
CA ASP A 720 -20.90 21.69 16.21
C ASP A 720 -20.70 23.05 15.52
N PRO A 721 -20.19 23.09 14.27
CA PRO A 721 -19.94 24.36 13.59
C PRO A 721 -21.21 25.15 13.30
N ALA A 722 -22.37 24.48 13.20
CA ALA A 722 -23.68 25.13 13.01
C ALA A 722 -24.20 25.72 14.31
N ASN A 723 -23.77 25.24 15.49
CA ASN A 723 -24.21 25.67 16.78
C ASN A 723 -23.02 25.85 17.75
N PRO A 724 -22.21 26.91 17.60
CA PRO A 724 -21.03 27.14 18.44
C PRO A 724 -21.30 27.01 19.94
N GLY A 725 -20.44 26.25 20.64
CA GLY A 725 -20.60 25.92 22.07
C GLY A 725 -21.33 24.59 22.30
N THR A 726 -21.81 23.90 21.27
CA THR A 726 -22.40 22.57 21.37
C THR A 726 -21.32 21.53 21.02
N ILE A 727 -21.06 20.59 21.93
CA ILE A 727 -20.13 19.46 21.67
C ILE A 727 -20.94 18.27 21.21
N ILE A 728 -20.53 17.69 20.11
CA ILE A 728 -21.04 16.45 19.55
C ILE A 728 -20.03 15.35 19.91
N ASP A 729 -20.44 14.38 20.72
CA ASP A 729 -19.64 13.21 21.09
C ASP A 729 -20.06 12.02 20.19
N ARG A 730 -19.11 11.54 19.39
CA ARG A 730 -19.28 10.41 18.48
C ARG A 730 -18.39 9.22 18.82
N THR A 731 -17.76 9.19 19.96
CA THR A 731 -16.85 8.13 20.39
C THR A 731 -17.45 6.72 20.25
N GLN A 732 -18.74 6.57 20.51
CA GLN A 732 -19.46 5.30 20.40
C GLN A 732 -19.68 4.80 18.95
N PHE A 733 -19.45 5.66 17.95
CA PHE A 733 -19.67 5.33 16.53
C PHE A 733 -18.39 4.91 15.80
N LEU A 734 -17.22 5.12 16.42
CA LEU A 734 -15.96 4.68 15.84
C LEU A 734 -15.73 3.19 16.08
N ILE A 735 -15.45 2.50 15.02
CA ILE A 735 -15.03 1.09 15.01
C ILE A 735 -13.63 0.99 14.41
N ASN A 736 -12.95 -0.11 14.68
CA ASN A 736 -11.64 -0.39 14.08
C ASN A 736 -11.84 -1.06 12.72
N ASP A 737 -11.38 -0.41 11.68
CA ASP A 737 -11.45 -0.92 10.32
C ASP A 737 -10.33 -1.90 10.04
N PHE A 738 -10.60 -2.86 9.17
CA PHE A 738 -9.60 -3.76 8.58
C PHE A 738 -8.72 -4.50 9.61
N THR A 739 -9.15 -4.56 10.89
CA THR A 739 -8.30 -5.08 11.96
C THR A 739 -9.05 -6.15 12.74
N PRO A 740 -8.79 -7.44 12.48
CA PRO A 740 -9.30 -8.52 13.33
C PRO A 740 -8.66 -8.43 14.72
N ASP A 741 -9.44 -8.65 15.79
CA ASP A 741 -8.93 -8.63 17.16
C ASP A 741 -7.87 -9.71 17.37
N MET A 742 -7.97 -10.85 16.68
CA MET A 742 -7.00 -11.93 16.77
C MET A 742 -6.72 -12.58 15.40
N SER A 743 -5.45 -12.90 15.18
CA SER A 743 -4.99 -13.66 14.02
C SER A 743 -4.05 -14.77 14.42
N ILE A 744 -4.17 -15.94 13.77
CA ILE A 744 -3.32 -17.11 14.00
C ILE A 744 -2.86 -17.68 12.67
N ASN A 745 -1.55 -17.89 12.54
CA ASN A 745 -0.97 -18.68 11.46
C ASN A 745 -0.24 -19.89 12.02
N LEU A 746 -0.47 -21.07 11.44
CA LEU A 746 0.21 -22.32 11.80
C LEU A 746 0.66 -23.03 10.53
N ALA A 747 1.96 -23.24 10.39
CA ALA A 747 2.49 -24.06 9.33
C ALA A 747 3.25 -25.27 9.87
N VAL A 748 3.06 -26.42 9.24
CA VAL A 748 3.77 -27.66 9.56
C VAL A 748 4.31 -28.26 8.27
N GLU A 749 5.58 -28.64 8.32
CA GLU A 749 6.23 -29.31 7.19
C GLU A 749 7.10 -30.48 7.68
N HIS A 750 7.30 -31.48 6.81
CA HIS A 750 8.21 -32.59 7.07
C HIS A 750 8.92 -33.02 5.79
N GLU A 751 10.23 -33.04 5.82
CA GLU A 751 11.06 -33.52 4.72
C GLU A 751 11.30 -35.01 4.82
N PHE A 752 10.75 -35.79 3.90
CA PHE A 752 11.00 -37.22 3.75
C PHE A 752 12.18 -37.47 2.83
N GLN A 753 13.26 -38.02 3.36
CA GLN A 753 14.40 -38.44 2.55
C GLN A 753 14.08 -39.74 1.83
N LEU A 754 14.22 -39.73 0.51
CA LEU A 754 13.99 -40.91 -0.33
C LEU A 754 15.27 -41.71 -0.57
N SER A 755 15.11 -42.99 -0.91
CA SER A 755 16.24 -43.82 -1.34
C SER A 755 16.92 -43.21 -2.57
N GLY A 756 18.20 -42.89 -2.44
CA GLY A 756 18.99 -42.27 -3.51
C GLY A 756 19.24 -40.76 -3.31
N GLY A 757 18.79 -40.17 -2.19
CA GLY A 757 19.11 -38.79 -1.78
C GLY A 757 18.21 -37.71 -2.37
N ALA A 758 17.08 -38.07 -2.97
CA ALA A 758 16.00 -37.13 -3.26
C ALA A 758 15.13 -36.88 -2.03
N SER A 759 14.37 -35.79 -2.00
CA SER A 759 13.42 -35.54 -0.91
C SER A 759 12.02 -35.18 -1.42
N ILE A 760 11.02 -35.42 -0.58
CA ILE A 760 9.66 -34.92 -0.73
C ILE A 760 9.27 -34.20 0.57
N THR A 761 8.84 -32.97 0.43
CA THR A 761 8.46 -32.11 1.56
C THR A 761 7.01 -31.66 1.42
N PRO A 762 6.04 -32.36 2.06
CA PRO A 762 4.71 -31.82 2.25
C PRO A 762 4.72 -30.69 3.30
N ARG A 763 3.90 -29.68 3.06
CA ARG A 763 3.65 -28.55 3.95
C ARG A 763 2.14 -28.27 3.97
N LEU A 764 1.62 -27.98 5.15
CA LEU A 764 0.30 -27.44 5.37
C LEU A 764 0.44 -26.11 6.09
N ASN A 765 -0.34 -25.14 5.67
CA ASN A 765 -0.45 -23.85 6.31
C ASN A 765 -1.92 -23.59 6.63
N MET A 766 -2.23 -23.15 7.84
CA MET A 766 -3.55 -22.73 8.29
C MET A 766 -3.47 -21.29 8.74
N ASN A 767 -4.33 -20.45 8.20
CA ASN A 767 -4.49 -19.07 8.60
C ASN A 767 -5.92 -18.87 9.11
N TRP A 768 -6.06 -18.41 10.36
CA TRP A 768 -7.33 -18.06 10.98
C TRP A 768 -7.33 -16.58 11.35
N GLN A 769 -8.45 -15.90 11.07
CA GLN A 769 -8.68 -14.51 11.44
C GLN A 769 -10.04 -14.39 12.13
N ASP A 770 -10.09 -13.54 13.16
CA ASP A 770 -11.31 -13.20 13.87
C ASP A 770 -12.22 -12.32 13.01
N GLU A 771 -13.43 -12.09 13.43
CA GLU A 771 -14.39 -11.20 12.76
C GLU A 771 -13.92 -9.74 12.79
N TYR A 772 -14.23 -8.98 11.72
CA TYR A 772 -13.91 -7.55 11.64
C TYR A 772 -14.84 -6.82 10.67
N GLU A 773 -14.83 -5.48 10.75
CA GLU A 773 -15.57 -4.61 9.84
C GLU A 773 -14.64 -4.05 8.77
N TRP A 774 -15.16 -3.95 7.54
CA TRP A 774 -14.42 -3.39 6.40
C TRP A 774 -14.54 -1.88 6.26
N ALA A 775 -15.61 -1.27 6.76
CA ALA A 775 -15.84 0.16 6.62
C ALA A 775 -16.26 0.78 7.95
N ALA A 776 -15.45 1.71 8.46
CA ALA A 776 -15.74 2.52 9.64
C ALA A 776 -16.45 3.82 9.36
N GLU A 777 -16.47 4.27 8.14
CA GLU A 777 -16.92 5.63 7.80
C GLU A 777 -18.43 5.84 7.80
N THR A 778 -19.19 4.91 8.33
CA THR A 778 -20.64 5.09 8.45
C THR A 778 -20.96 5.98 9.63
N GLY A 779 -20.85 7.27 9.44
CA GLY A 779 -20.98 8.35 10.40
C GLY A 779 -22.05 8.29 11.49
N ASP A 780 -22.99 7.34 11.47
CA ASP A 780 -24.10 7.22 12.41
C ASP A 780 -24.42 5.77 12.84
N TRP A 781 -23.50 4.82 12.61
CA TRP A 781 -23.75 3.41 12.95
C TRP A 781 -23.22 3.11 14.37
N PRO A 782 -24.09 2.94 15.38
CA PRO A 782 -23.66 2.62 16.74
C PRO A 782 -22.88 1.29 16.80
N LYS A 783 -21.83 1.24 17.60
CA LYS A 783 -21.00 0.04 17.85
C LYS A 783 -21.84 -1.21 18.20
N ASP A 784 -23.02 -1.01 18.82
CA ASP A 784 -23.96 -2.09 19.18
C ASP A 784 -25.06 -2.31 18.13
N ALA A 785 -24.99 -1.66 16.97
CA ALA A 785 -25.97 -1.86 15.90
C ALA A 785 -25.80 -3.25 15.26
N PRO A 786 -26.80 -3.75 14.53
CA PRO A 786 -26.64 -4.94 13.72
C PRO A 786 -25.45 -4.82 12.81
N LYS A 787 -24.68 -5.90 12.61
CA LYS A 787 -23.49 -5.95 11.75
C LYS A 787 -23.75 -5.28 10.41
N SER A 788 -22.80 -4.49 9.94
CA SER A 788 -22.88 -3.81 8.63
C SER A 788 -22.94 -4.86 7.52
N GLY A 789 -23.32 -4.45 6.32
CA GLY A 789 -23.20 -5.33 5.16
C GLY A 789 -21.74 -5.67 4.81
N CYS A 790 -20.80 -4.87 5.33
CA CYS A 790 -19.34 -5.04 5.17
C CYS A 790 -18.71 -5.80 6.35
N HIS A 791 -19.48 -6.51 7.14
CA HIS A 791 -18.98 -7.36 8.22
C HIS A 791 -18.40 -8.65 7.66
N GLN A 792 -17.16 -8.96 8.05
CA GLN A 792 -16.52 -10.24 7.80
C GLN A 792 -16.60 -11.12 9.06
N ASP A 793 -17.28 -12.26 8.97
CA ASP A 793 -17.25 -13.29 10.02
C ASP A 793 -15.86 -13.93 10.13
N ALA A 794 -15.53 -14.48 11.29
CA ALA A 794 -14.26 -15.19 11.48
C ALA A 794 -14.12 -16.35 10.50
N TYR A 795 -12.94 -16.50 9.91
CA TYR A 795 -12.70 -17.49 8.87
C TYR A 795 -11.36 -18.21 8.98
N THR A 796 -11.23 -19.35 8.30
CA THR A 796 -10.00 -20.15 8.25
C THR A 796 -9.67 -20.58 6.83
N THR A 797 -8.50 -20.21 6.32
CA THR A 797 -7.97 -20.76 5.07
C THR A 797 -6.92 -21.82 5.35
N VAL A 798 -6.84 -22.80 4.47
CA VAL A 798 -5.81 -23.86 4.53
C VAL A 798 -5.13 -23.97 3.17
N ASP A 799 -3.79 -23.88 3.17
CA ASP A 799 -2.97 -24.06 1.98
C ASP A 799 -2.17 -25.34 2.10
N ALA A 800 -1.93 -26.01 0.98
CA ALA A 800 -1.12 -27.21 0.91
C ALA A 800 -0.07 -27.12 -0.18
N ARG A 801 1.13 -27.64 0.09
CA ARG A 801 2.22 -27.71 -0.88
C ARG A 801 2.98 -29.02 -0.71
N VAL A 802 3.41 -29.61 -1.82
CA VAL A 802 4.32 -30.75 -1.84
C VAL A 802 5.47 -30.42 -2.77
N THR A 803 6.68 -30.33 -2.23
CA THR A 803 7.90 -30.01 -2.96
C THR A 803 8.75 -31.26 -3.15
N TYR A 804 9.16 -31.57 -4.38
CA TYR A 804 10.11 -32.60 -4.73
C TYR A 804 11.46 -31.99 -5.08
N ARG A 805 12.54 -32.48 -4.45
CA ARG A 805 13.92 -32.16 -4.79
C ARG A 805 14.65 -33.43 -5.20
N PRO A 806 15.26 -33.50 -6.39
CA PRO A 806 16.04 -34.66 -6.80
C PRO A 806 17.38 -34.71 -6.08
N SER A 807 17.98 -35.90 -6.03
CA SER A 807 19.31 -36.11 -5.45
C SER A 807 20.45 -35.46 -6.23
N LYS A 808 20.21 -35.12 -7.51
CA LYS A 808 21.17 -34.46 -8.38
C LYS A 808 20.47 -33.40 -9.22
N GLY A 809 21.21 -32.29 -9.45
CA GLY A 809 20.72 -31.15 -10.17
C GLY A 809 20.13 -30.08 -9.21
N ASP A 810 20.11 -28.84 -9.66
CA ASP A 810 19.74 -27.66 -8.88
C ASP A 810 18.32 -27.20 -9.24
N TRP A 811 17.37 -28.14 -9.25
CA TRP A 811 15.98 -27.84 -9.53
C TRP A 811 15.05 -28.45 -8.48
N GLN A 812 13.90 -27.86 -8.35
CA GLN A 812 12.79 -28.41 -7.54
C GLN A 812 11.49 -28.27 -8.33
N MET A 813 10.52 -29.09 -7.96
CA MET A 813 9.16 -29.03 -8.49
C MET A 813 8.17 -29.07 -7.31
N ALA A 814 7.15 -28.23 -7.35
CA ALA A 814 6.11 -28.25 -6.34
C ALA A 814 4.73 -28.34 -6.96
N ALA A 815 3.86 -29.11 -6.32
CA ALA A 815 2.41 -29.03 -6.49
C ALA A 815 1.85 -28.29 -5.28
N PHE A 816 0.93 -27.36 -5.51
CA PHE A 816 0.36 -26.53 -4.45
C PHE A 816 -1.12 -26.23 -4.71
N GLY A 817 -1.83 -25.89 -3.64
CA GLY A 817 -3.17 -25.34 -3.66
C GLY A 817 -3.29 -24.33 -2.53
N GLY A 818 -3.78 -23.16 -2.84
CA GLY A 818 -4.21 -22.15 -1.88
C GLY A 818 -5.66 -22.42 -1.49
N ASN A 819 -6.04 -22.03 -0.29
CA ASN A 819 -7.42 -22.13 0.21
C ASN A 819 -8.13 -23.46 -0.18
N ILE A 820 -7.48 -24.60 0.05
CA ILE A 820 -8.00 -25.92 -0.35
C ILE A 820 -9.31 -26.32 0.35
N THR A 821 -9.75 -25.53 1.31
CA THR A 821 -11.02 -25.67 2.03
C THR A 821 -12.16 -24.94 1.35
N ASP A 822 -11.89 -24.17 0.30
CA ASP A 822 -12.87 -23.36 -0.43
C ASP A 822 -13.58 -22.35 0.50
N GLU A 823 -12.83 -21.76 1.42
CA GLU A 823 -13.37 -20.75 2.33
C GLU A 823 -13.56 -19.41 1.59
N ARG A 824 -14.69 -18.77 1.82
CA ARG A 824 -15.04 -17.52 1.17
C ARG A 824 -15.00 -16.38 2.16
N TYR A 825 -14.24 -15.36 1.87
CA TYR A 825 -14.12 -14.18 2.71
C TYR A 825 -14.06 -12.90 1.85
N ILE A 826 -14.41 -11.81 2.50
CA ILE A 826 -14.44 -10.49 1.86
C ILE A 826 -13.01 -9.98 1.74
N GLU A 827 -12.56 -9.67 0.54
CA GLU A 827 -11.28 -9.02 0.28
C GLU A 827 -11.41 -7.51 0.31
N PHE A 828 -12.53 -7.00 -0.15
CA PHE A 828 -12.85 -5.59 -0.17
C PHE A 828 -14.36 -5.40 -0.05
N CYS A 829 -14.76 -4.42 0.72
CA CYS A 829 -16.15 -3.98 0.80
C CYS A 829 -16.17 -2.48 1.02
N GLU A 830 -16.94 -1.78 0.21
CA GLU A 830 -17.23 -0.37 0.37
C GLU A 830 -18.74 -0.22 0.58
N ALA A 831 -19.11 0.47 1.65
CA ALA A 831 -20.47 0.89 1.88
C ALA A 831 -20.55 2.36 1.49
N ASP A 832 -20.88 2.64 0.23
CA ASP A 832 -21.16 4.02 -0.18
C ASP A 832 -22.46 4.49 0.48
N ARG A 833 -22.46 5.70 1.02
CA ARG A 833 -23.62 6.40 1.60
C ARG A 833 -24.83 6.47 0.67
N ASN A 834 -24.61 6.15 -0.59
CA ASN A 834 -25.60 6.31 -1.66
C ASN A 834 -26.19 5.01 -2.22
N VAL A 835 -26.03 3.82 -1.55
CA VAL A 835 -26.78 2.59 -1.96
C VAL A 835 -25.91 1.34 -2.22
N TRP A 836 -24.60 1.41 -2.25
CA TRP A 836 -23.77 0.35 -2.80
C TRP A 836 -23.00 -0.41 -1.74
N LEU A 837 -23.12 -1.72 -1.75
CA LEU A 837 -22.28 -2.63 -0.99
C LEU A 837 -21.47 -3.44 -1.99
N TRP A 838 -20.16 -3.30 -1.94
CA TRP A 838 -19.24 -4.03 -2.80
C TRP A 838 -18.62 -5.20 -2.05
N LEU A 839 -18.65 -6.37 -2.64
CA LEU A 839 -18.06 -7.57 -2.05
C LEU A 839 -17.10 -8.16 -3.07
N SER A 840 -15.79 -8.12 -2.78
CA SER A 840 -14.80 -8.93 -3.45
C SER A 840 -14.52 -10.17 -2.61
N LEU A 841 -14.79 -11.35 -3.15
CA LEU A 841 -14.56 -12.64 -2.50
C LEU A 841 -13.30 -13.26 -3.13
N ILE A 842 -12.37 -13.75 -2.33
CA ILE A 842 -11.26 -14.53 -2.84
C ILE A 842 -11.62 -16.00 -2.82
N HIS A 843 -11.43 -16.63 -4.00
CA HIS A 843 -11.31 -18.06 -4.15
C HIS A 843 -9.95 -18.33 -4.82
N ILE A 844 -9.01 -18.98 -4.14
CA ILE A 844 -7.68 -19.29 -4.68
C ILE A 844 -7.54 -20.77 -4.84
#